data_11ae9fba57771199b2641e926de3a668
#
_entry.id   11ae9fba57771199b2641e926de3a668
#
_cell.length_a   1.000
_cell.length_b   1.000
_cell.length_c   1.000
_cell.angle_alpha   90.00
_cell.angle_beta   90.00
_cell.angle_gamma   90.00
#
_symmetry.space_group_name_H-M   'P 1'
#
loop_
_entity.id
_entity.type
_entity.pdbx_description
1 polymer ?
#
loop_
_entity_poly.entity_id
_entity_poly.type
_entity_poly.pdbx_seq_one_letter_code
_entity_poly.pdbx_strand_id
1 'polypeptide(L)'
;MDYKKGSEWGRWDLHIHTPETKKNDCYTGITPDEKWDNYYNDINSYVSDGTDLNKHIVAIGITDYLSVDNYIKVVNDHRLPASIKLILPNVEMRCQPIAKDSPINIHFIFNPDIVDSLESRFFSKLSMSFATTDYSAAKDELIRLGKKSDDQLDDIAAYIKGIELFVPELSTIKKVFENDQELRNNTLIFVSNSTGDGVSGAANHSDYITEDKSSQLTAFRQDIYNFVDGIFSAKPSDIKYFSGANEKIPPEKVIKECGGLKPCIHGSDAHCNDKIFEPDGKKYCWIKANPTFNGLKQIIYEPVERVKISPILPEAKMPYNVIDHIIINDDDFQKEAIYFNDKLTCIIGGKSTGKTLLLHNLAKAIDEKQVAEKEKDLSRNTKEITNIKVFWNDGETEEKRKIVYIPQTYLNRLSDDKQNTNEIDNIIQEIVLLNEDSKNTYQTVLDSVKSYKSELNKKILDLLSINSRIVSLINEKKEIGDAKGISDVISVLTVQKELLSSELNISQTDFENYEKSIQIIQNSDKELLLLQGNLSFIQALDTIVELKDFSVSLSPEVDNLFTEAQKSVLNNANLEWISWKAKLLSLLDEKIKATLSLKQNAEKEKAKLEPKIKSSEALSDLTQKIAIETLNKEKVEKIDAEIKKEFDLYYGVKNQILDSIENFKKTYQTYADIVNENIIAETC
;
A
#
# COMPACT_ATOMS: atom_id res chain seq x y z
N MET A 1 28.42 19.58 -1.22
CA MET A 1 28.24 19.06 0.16
C MET A 1 28.68 17.61 0.19
N ASP A 2 29.45 17.25 1.14
CA ASP A 2 30.02 15.90 1.26
C ASP A 2 29.04 15.03 2.07
N TYR A 3 28.32 14.13 1.41
CA TYR A 3 27.38 13.20 2.06
C TYR A 3 28.14 12.02 2.62
N LYS A 4 28.76 12.20 3.78
CA LYS A 4 29.75 11.29 4.36
C LYS A 4 29.19 9.92 4.75
N LYS A 5 27.86 9.80 4.95
CA LYS A 5 27.19 8.54 5.33
C LYS A 5 26.62 7.75 4.16
N GLY A 6 26.62 8.32 2.95
CA GLY A 6 26.00 7.68 1.78
C GLY A 6 24.47 7.77 1.78
N SER A 7 23.80 6.76 1.22
CA SER A 7 22.36 6.74 1.04
C SER A 7 21.63 6.45 2.35
N GLU A 8 20.95 7.44 2.90
CA GLU A 8 20.05 7.32 4.06
C GLU A 8 18.60 7.53 3.60
N TRP A 9 17.64 7.05 4.40
CA TRP A 9 16.23 7.37 4.17
C TRP A 9 15.99 8.85 4.45
N GLY A 10 15.49 9.57 3.46
CA GLY A 10 15.03 10.95 3.60
C GLY A 10 13.62 11.09 3.06
N ARG A 11 12.87 12.04 3.61
CA ARG A 11 11.57 12.41 3.05
C ARG A 11 11.77 13.39 1.90
N TRP A 12 11.23 13.03 0.74
CA TRP A 12 11.28 13.82 -0.49
C TRP A 12 9.87 14.23 -0.89
N ASP A 13 9.68 15.47 -1.27
CA ASP A 13 8.45 15.94 -1.92
C ASP A 13 8.79 16.43 -3.32
N LEU A 14 8.60 15.56 -4.30
CA LEU A 14 9.00 15.84 -5.67
C LEU A 14 7.90 16.49 -6.52
N HIS A 15 6.75 16.82 -5.91
CA HIS A 15 5.63 17.46 -6.59
C HIS A 15 4.99 18.51 -5.66
N ILE A 16 5.55 19.70 -5.68
CA ILE A 16 5.05 20.86 -4.93
C ILE A 16 4.99 22.08 -5.87
N HIS A 17 3.84 22.71 -5.98
CA HIS A 17 3.68 23.97 -6.68
C HIS A 17 4.01 25.15 -5.76
N THR A 18 4.22 26.31 -6.35
CA THR A 18 4.57 27.54 -5.63
C THR A 18 3.51 28.60 -5.85
N PRO A 19 3.54 29.70 -5.08
CA PRO A 19 2.80 30.90 -5.48
C PRO A 19 3.10 31.28 -6.94
N GLU A 20 2.11 31.89 -7.60
CA GLU A 20 2.15 32.25 -9.03
C GLU A 20 2.21 31.05 -9.99
N THR A 21 1.96 29.81 -9.51
CA THR A 21 1.71 28.68 -10.40
C THR A 21 0.56 28.99 -11.37
N LYS A 22 0.67 28.50 -12.60
CA LYS A 22 -0.25 28.92 -13.70
C LYS A 22 -1.64 28.28 -13.62
N LYS A 23 -1.83 27.33 -12.71
CA LYS A 23 -3.13 26.69 -12.45
C LYS A 23 -3.35 26.54 -10.96
N ASN A 24 -4.57 26.78 -10.52
CA ASN A 24 -5.04 26.50 -9.16
C ASN A 24 -4.20 27.17 -8.04
N ASP A 25 -3.60 28.34 -8.30
CA ASP A 25 -2.88 29.09 -7.25
C ASP A 25 -3.86 29.53 -6.15
N CYS A 26 -3.87 28.79 -5.07
CA CYS A 26 -4.69 29.06 -3.87
C CYS A 26 -3.82 29.50 -2.68
N TYR A 27 -2.56 29.87 -2.89
CA TYR A 27 -1.70 30.41 -1.85
C TYR A 27 -2.23 31.74 -1.33
N THR A 28 -2.15 31.91 -0.02
CA THR A 28 -2.72 33.08 0.68
C THR A 28 -1.78 34.28 0.66
N GLY A 29 -2.31 35.45 0.38
CA GLY A 29 -1.61 36.73 0.31
C GLY A 29 -2.38 37.71 -0.57
N ILE A 30 -2.33 39.02 -0.27
CA ILE A 30 -3.00 40.07 -1.06
C ILE A 30 -2.15 40.42 -2.28
N THR A 31 -0.82 40.39 -2.11
CA THR A 31 0.15 40.64 -3.18
C THR A 31 0.94 39.38 -3.50
N PRO A 32 1.57 39.29 -4.68
CA PRO A 32 2.49 38.20 -4.99
C PRO A 32 3.60 38.03 -3.94
N ASP A 33 4.20 39.14 -3.48
CA ASP A 33 5.25 39.10 -2.46
C ASP A 33 4.74 38.52 -1.13
N GLU A 34 3.54 38.89 -0.69
CA GLU A 34 2.92 38.30 0.51
C GLU A 34 2.65 36.81 0.35
N LYS A 35 2.24 36.36 -0.83
CA LYS A 35 2.06 34.92 -1.09
C LYS A 35 3.38 34.16 -0.95
N TRP A 36 4.46 34.70 -1.50
CA TRP A 36 5.80 34.12 -1.38
C TRP A 36 6.32 34.16 0.05
N ASP A 37 6.06 35.24 0.78
CA ASP A 37 6.43 35.33 2.20
C ASP A 37 5.72 34.28 3.04
N ASN A 38 4.43 34.13 2.86
CA ASN A 38 3.63 33.12 3.55
C ASN A 38 4.11 31.71 3.18
N TYR A 39 4.36 31.44 1.90
CA TYR A 39 4.89 30.15 1.42
C TYR A 39 6.19 29.75 2.13
N TYR A 40 7.17 30.64 2.17
CA TYR A 40 8.44 30.35 2.85
C TYR A 40 8.29 30.25 4.36
N ASN A 41 7.43 31.07 4.97
CA ASN A 41 7.16 31.01 6.42
C ASN A 41 6.54 29.67 6.80
N ASP A 42 5.59 29.18 6.01
CA ASP A 42 4.94 27.89 6.27
C ASP A 42 5.92 26.73 6.09
N ILE A 43 6.76 26.74 5.04
CA ILE A 43 7.82 25.75 4.85
C ILE A 43 8.78 25.74 6.05
N ASN A 44 9.27 26.90 6.47
CA ASN A 44 10.20 27.00 7.59
C ASN A 44 9.54 26.57 8.90
N SER A 45 8.28 26.94 9.13
CA SER A 45 7.50 26.53 10.29
C SER A 45 7.28 25.03 10.33
N TYR A 46 6.93 24.42 9.17
CA TYR A 46 6.72 22.99 9.06
C TYR A 46 7.97 22.18 9.41
N VAL A 47 9.12 22.59 8.90
CA VAL A 47 10.41 21.88 9.05
C VAL A 47 11.09 22.18 10.38
N SER A 48 10.76 23.29 11.06
CA SER A 48 11.43 23.71 12.31
C SER A 48 11.17 22.81 13.52
N ASP A 49 10.17 21.94 13.44
CA ASP A 49 9.88 20.94 14.49
C ASP A 49 10.86 19.76 14.37
N GLY A 50 12.08 19.97 14.89
CA GLY A 50 13.18 18.98 14.84
C GLY A 50 12.94 17.71 15.66
N THR A 51 11.81 17.59 16.37
CA THR A 51 11.45 16.39 17.14
C THR A 51 10.68 15.37 16.30
N ASP A 52 10.01 15.81 15.24
CA ASP A 52 9.26 14.91 14.33
C ASP A 52 10.08 14.61 13.07
N LEU A 53 10.67 13.41 13.04
CA LEU A 53 11.42 12.91 11.86
C LEU A 53 10.60 12.93 10.57
N ASN A 54 9.27 12.85 10.67
CA ASN A 54 8.40 12.90 9.50
C ASN A 54 8.35 14.29 8.85
N LYS A 55 8.74 15.33 9.56
CA LYS A 55 8.82 16.69 9.04
C LYS A 55 10.19 17.06 8.46
N HIS A 56 11.15 16.15 8.54
CA HIS A 56 12.51 16.37 8.02
C HIS A 56 12.56 16.15 6.51
N ILE A 57 12.23 17.19 5.74
CA ILE A 57 12.30 17.18 4.28
C ILE A 57 13.75 17.41 3.85
N VAL A 58 14.29 16.51 3.00
CA VAL A 58 15.68 16.60 2.50
C VAL A 58 15.78 17.07 1.06
N ALA A 59 14.72 16.89 0.27
CA ALA A 59 14.67 17.29 -1.12
C ALA A 59 13.25 17.64 -1.56
N ILE A 60 13.15 18.62 -2.46
CA ILE A 60 11.88 19.06 -3.06
C ILE A 60 12.00 19.17 -4.57
N GLY A 61 10.89 18.90 -5.27
CA GLY A 61 10.73 19.15 -6.70
C GLY A 61 9.76 20.31 -6.91
N ILE A 62 10.28 21.48 -7.24
CA ILE A 62 9.45 22.64 -7.58
C ILE A 62 8.81 22.38 -8.92
N THR A 63 7.48 22.23 -8.89
CA THR A 63 6.69 21.88 -10.05
C THR A 63 6.10 23.12 -10.69
N ASP A 64 6.30 23.26 -12.00
CA ASP A 64 5.72 24.35 -12.80
C ASP A 64 5.22 23.79 -14.13
N TYR A 65 4.22 24.46 -14.71
CA TYR A 65 3.61 24.06 -15.97
C TYR A 65 4.40 24.62 -17.15
N LEU A 66 5.09 23.75 -17.89
CA LEU A 66 5.91 24.10 -19.07
C LEU A 66 6.89 25.27 -18.79
N SER A 67 7.43 25.36 -17.59
CA SER A 67 8.33 26.41 -17.14
C SER A 67 9.25 25.91 -16.04
N VAL A 68 10.35 26.61 -15.80
CA VAL A 68 11.23 26.50 -14.64
C VAL A 68 11.43 27.83 -13.92
N ASP A 69 10.63 28.84 -14.24
CA ASP A 69 10.77 30.20 -13.72
C ASP A 69 10.65 30.23 -12.19
N ASN A 70 9.65 29.53 -11.65
CA ASN A 70 9.42 29.49 -10.19
C ASN A 70 10.52 28.68 -9.50
N TYR A 71 11.06 27.63 -10.12
CA TYR A 71 12.24 26.93 -9.60
C TYR A 71 13.45 27.88 -9.49
N ILE A 72 13.74 28.64 -10.56
CA ILE A 72 14.84 29.62 -10.59
C ILE A 72 14.63 30.66 -9.46
N LYS A 73 13.40 31.14 -9.29
CA LYS A 73 13.07 32.09 -8.20
C LYS A 73 13.35 31.48 -6.84
N VAL A 74 12.88 30.26 -6.55
CA VAL A 74 13.07 29.60 -5.24
C VAL A 74 14.55 29.40 -4.94
N VAL A 75 15.35 29.02 -5.94
CA VAL A 75 16.80 28.86 -5.79
C VAL A 75 17.47 30.19 -5.49
N ASN A 76 17.11 31.27 -6.22
CA ASN A 76 17.72 32.59 -6.06
C ASN A 76 17.30 33.30 -4.77
N ASP A 77 16.10 33.03 -4.24
CA ASP A 77 15.61 33.65 -3.01
C ASP A 77 16.37 33.15 -1.76
N HIS A 78 17.01 31.98 -1.80
CA HIS A 78 17.79 31.37 -0.71
C HIS A 78 17.05 31.33 0.64
N ARG A 79 15.72 31.12 0.63
CA ARG A 79 14.85 31.22 1.82
C ARG A 79 14.41 29.88 2.39
N LEU A 80 14.79 28.77 1.74
CA LEU A 80 14.43 27.43 2.21
C LEU A 80 15.26 27.00 3.42
N PRO A 81 14.68 26.16 4.32
CA PRO A 81 15.41 25.67 5.48
C PRO A 81 16.62 24.83 5.09
N ALA A 82 17.68 24.88 5.89
CA ALA A 82 18.95 24.21 5.64
C ALA A 82 18.85 22.66 5.58
N SER A 83 17.76 22.06 6.06
CA SER A 83 17.48 20.62 5.95
C SER A 83 17.17 20.21 4.51
N ILE A 84 16.60 21.10 3.70
CA ILE A 84 16.35 20.88 2.28
C ILE A 84 17.66 21.04 1.52
N LYS A 85 18.28 19.92 1.18
CA LYS A 85 19.62 19.87 0.56
C LYS A 85 19.59 19.91 -0.95
N LEU A 86 18.47 19.52 -1.54
CA LEU A 86 18.29 19.43 -2.98
C LEU A 86 16.98 20.06 -3.39
N ILE A 87 17.05 20.96 -4.35
CA ILE A 87 15.92 21.56 -5.03
C ILE A 87 15.98 21.12 -6.48
N LEU A 88 14.96 20.49 -6.99
CA LEU A 88 14.88 19.98 -8.36
C LEU A 88 13.85 20.73 -9.18
N PRO A 89 14.15 21.11 -10.42
CA PRO A 89 13.15 21.60 -11.35
C PRO A 89 12.30 20.43 -11.85
N ASN A 90 11.00 20.49 -11.61
CA ASN A 90 10.01 19.53 -12.10
C ASN A 90 9.06 20.24 -13.07
N VAL A 91 9.14 19.92 -14.35
CA VAL A 91 8.24 20.44 -15.37
C VAL A 91 7.09 19.47 -15.56
N GLU A 92 5.89 19.94 -15.23
CA GLU A 92 4.65 19.23 -15.51
C GLU A 92 4.07 19.64 -16.83
N MET A 93 3.65 18.70 -17.64
CA MET A 93 2.95 18.95 -18.87
C MET A 93 1.94 17.85 -19.19
N ARG A 94 1.03 18.16 -20.10
CA ARG A 94 0.06 17.22 -20.63
C ARG A 94 0.47 16.74 -22.01
N CYS A 95 0.26 15.45 -22.31
CA CYS A 95 0.51 14.87 -23.62
C CYS A 95 -0.65 14.01 -24.11
N GLN A 96 -0.72 13.83 -25.43
CA GLN A 96 -1.63 12.89 -26.07
C GLN A 96 -1.18 11.44 -25.87
N PRO A 97 -2.13 10.49 -25.95
CA PRO A 97 -3.55 10.65 -26.23
C PRO A 97 -4.33 11.09 -25.00
N ILE A 98 -5.57 11.53 -25.25
CA ILE A 98 -6.52 11.86 -24.20
C ILE A 98 -7.07 10.55 -23.59
N ALA A 99 -6.91 10.38 -22.30
CA ALA A 99 -7.43 9.25 -21.54
C ALA A 99 -8.64 9.71 -20.71
N LYS A 100 -9.81 9.10 -20.90
CA LYS A 100 -11.05 9.47 -20.20
C LYS A 100 -11.31 11.00 -20.19
N ASP A 101 -11.28 11.61 -21.34
CA ASP A 101 -11.50 13.06 -21.55
C ASP A 101 -10.42 13.97 -20.96
N SER A 102 -9.33 13.43 -20.44
CA SER A 102 -8.18 14.18 -19.93
C SER A 102 -6.88 13.74 -20.59
N PRO A 103 -6.00 14.70 -20.98
CA PRO A 103 -4.64 14.39 -21.41
C PRO A 103 -3.83 13.72 -20.28
N ILE A 104 -2.77 13.01 -20.66
CA ILE A 104 -1.92 12.32 -19.70
C ILE A 104 -0.90 13.31 -19.12
N ASN A 105 -0.82 13.38 -17.79
CA ASN A 105 0.18 14.18 -17.09
C ASN A 105 1.53 13.43 -17.08
N ILE A 106 2.56 14.14 -17.54
CA ILE A 106 3.94 13.68 -17.55
C ILE A 106 4.84 14.74 -16.89
N HIS A 107 5.79 14.29 -16.12
CA HIS A 107 6.71 15.12 -15.36
C HIS A 107 8.14 14.89 -15.81
N PHE A 108 8.88 15.96 -15.96
CA PHE A 108 10.30 15.96 -16.29
C PHE A 108 11.08 16.59 -15.15
N ILE A 109 11.74 15.76 -14.36
CA ILE A 109 12.62 16.22 -13.28
C ILE A 109 14.02 16.33 -13.84
N PHE A 110 14.50 17.56 -13.97
CA PHE A 110 15.81 17.84 -14.54
C PHE A 110 16.91 17.93 -13.48
N ASN A 111 18.13 17.62 -13.90
CA ASN A 111 19.32 17.95 -13.12
C ASN A 111 19.46 19.47 -13.03
N PRO A 112 19.64 20.04 -11.82
CA PRO A 112 19.90 21.47 -11.67
C PRO A 112 21.02 22.03 -12.55
N ASP A 113 22.04 21.23 -12.86
CA ASP A 113 23.20 21.64 -13.65
C ASP A 113 22.88 22.04 -15.10
N ILE A 114 21.72 21.62 -15.63
CA ILE A 114 21.34 21.89 -17.02
C ILE A 114 20.23 22.92 -17.18
N VAL A 115 19.76 23.54 -16.08
CA VAL A 115 18.60 24.44 -16.10
C VAL A 115 18.76 25.58 -17.09
N ASP A 116 19.93 26.23 -17.15
CA ASP A 116 20.22 27.34 -18.06
C ASP A 116 20.11 26.95 -19.55
N SER A 117 20.22 25.67 -19.86
CA SER A 117 20.14 25.16 -21.24
C SER A 117 18.75 24.65 -21.64
N LEU A 118 17.78 24.56 -20.70
CA LEU A 118 16.48 23.95 -20.97
C LEU A 118 15.65 24.72 -22.00
N GLU A 119 15.76 26.04 -22.05
CA GLU A 119 15.07 26.84 -23.07
C GLU A 119 15.46 26.40 -24.49
N SER A 120 16.75 26.23 -24.75
CA SER A 120 17.27 25.88 -26.09
C SER A 120 17.21 24.39 -26.42
N ARG A 121 17.32 23.52 -25.39
CA ARG A 121 17.42 22.06 -25.58
C ARG A 121 16.08 21.34 -25.42
N PHE A 122 15.17 21.87 -24.60
CA PHE A 122 13.89 21.24 -24.29
C PHE A 122 12.71 22.07 -24.79
N PHE A 123 12.43 23.26 -24.22
CA PHE A 123 11.23 24.02 -24.52
C PHE A 123 11.12 24.43 -25.99
N SER A 124 12.18 24.98 -26.59
CA SER A 124 12.20 25.36 -28.01
C SER A 124 12.18 24.18 -28.98
N LYS A 125 12.52 22.96 -28.52
CA LYS A 125 12.54 21.75 -29.37
C LYS A 125 11.24 20.94 -29.28
N LEU A 126 10.50 21.09 -28.19
CA LEU A 126 9.24 20.42 -28.01
C LEU A 126 8.16 21.19 -28.80
N SER A 127 7.58 20.54 -29.80
CA SER A 127 6.65 21.20 -30.74
C SER A 127 5.29 20.49 -30.79
N MET A 128 4.26 21.26 -31.14
CA MET A 128 2.89 20.80 -31.36
C MET A 128 2.27 21.61 -32.52
N SER A 129 1.52 20.94 -33.38
CA SER A 129 0.74 21.59 -34.42
C SER A 129 -0.67 21.95 -33.92
N PHE A 130 -1.05 23.20 -34.10
CA PHE A 130 -2.42 23.68 -33.81
C PHE A 130 -2.93 24.53 -34.98
N ALA A 131 -4.09 24.18 -35.56
CA ALA A 131 -4.68 24.87 -36.68
C ALA A 131 -3.69 25.13 -37.83
N THR A 132 -2.93 24.12 -38.25
CA THR A 132 -1.93 24.16 -39.34
C THR A 132 -0.65 24.97 -39.06
N THR A 133 -0.46 25.44 -37.82
CA THR A 133 0.73 26.20 -37.42
C THR A 133 1.45 25.40 -36.32
N ASP A 134 2.76 25.35 -36.40
CA ASP A 134 3.60 24.71 -35.36
C ASP A 134 3.95 25.75 -34.31
N TYR A 135 3.87 25.28 -33.03
CA TYR A 135 4.23 26.04 -31.84
C TYR A 135 5.20 25.21 -31.03
N SER A 136 6.17 25.87 -30.42
CA SER A 136 7.05 25.20 -29.43
C SER A 136 6.57 25.48 -28.00
N ALA A 137 7.15 24.80 -27.04
CA ALA A 137 6.90 25.04 -25.62
C ALA A 137 7.65 26.26 -25.07
N ALA A 138 8.35 27.03 -25.91
CA ALA A 138 8.97 28.29 -25.53
C ALA A 138 7.90 29.30 -25.11
N LYS A 139 8.19 30.14 -24.11
CA LYS A 139 7.22 31.06 -23.50
C LYS A 139 6.53 31.96 -24.53
N ASP A 140 7.29 32.57 -25.45
CA ASP A 140 6.74 33.46 -26.48
C ASP A 140 5.82 32.71 -27.45
N GLU A 141 6.13 31.46 -27.75
CA GLU A 141 5.32 30.60 -28.60
C GLU A 141 4.03 30.15 -27.91
N LEU A 142 4.08 29.91 -26.59
CA LEU A 142 2.89 29.61 -25.78
C LEU A 142 1.96 30.84 -25.71
N ILE A 143 2.51 32.05 -25.55
CA ILE A 143 1.73 33.29 -25.63
C ILE A 143 1.08 33.41 -27.00
N ARG A 144 1.84 33.18 -28.08
CA ARG A 144 1.32 33.21 -29.47
C ARG A 144 0.21 32.20 -29.70
N LEU A 145 0.34 30.99 -29.13
CA LEU A 145 -0.69 29.94 -29.17
C LEU A 145 -1.97 30.35 -28.42
N GLY A 146 -1.83 30.95 -27.23
CA GLY A 146 -2.97 31.46 -26.46
C GLY A 146 -3.71 32.55 -27.19
N LYS A 147 -2.98 33.53 -27.73
CA LYS A 147 -3.57 34.62 -28.56
C LYS A 147 -4.21 34.11 -29.87
N LYS A 148 -3.72 33.01 -30.43
CA LYS A 148 -4.36 32.37 -31.59
C LYS A 148 -5.71 31.76 -31.25
N SER A 149 -5.89 31.34 -30.00
CA SER A 149 -7.19 30.83 -29.50
C SER A 149 -8.17 31.97 -29.19
N ASP A 150 -7.66 33.08 -28.62
CA ASP A 150 -8.42 34.27 -28.28
C ASP A 150 -7.52 35.50 -28.35
N ASP A 151 -7.71 36.37 -29.32
CA ASP A 151 -6.87 37.54 -29.59
C ASP A 151 -7.09 38.71 -28.61
N GLN A 152 -8.11 38.62 -27.75
CA GLN A 152 -8.40 39.63 -26.72
C GLN A 152 -7.61 39.39 -25.42
N LEU A 153 -6.90 38.26 -25.30
CA LEU A 153 -6.13 37.94 -24.09
C LEU A 153 -4.87 38.84 -23.99
N ASP A 154 -4.61 39.34 -22.79
CA ASP A 154 -3.31 39.92 -22.48
C ASP A 154 -2.23 38.83 -22.46
N ASP A 155 -0.96 39.20 -22.34
CA ASP A 155 0.17 38.24 -22.42
C ASP A 155 0.15 37.21 -21.31
N ILE A 156 -0.31 37.57 -20.12
CA ILE A 156 -0.40 36.65 -18.96
C ILE A 156 -1.52 35.63 -19.19
N ALA A 157 -2.70 36.09 -19.50
CA ALA A 157 -3.83 35.21 -19.79
C ALA A 157 -3.59 34.36 -21.05
N ALA A 158 -2.95 34.91 -22.05
CA ALA A 158 -2.53 34.19 -23.26
C ALA A 158 -1.48 33.10 -22.95
N TYR A 159 -0.54 33.40 -22.08
CA TYR A 159 0.44 32.42 -21.65
C TYR A 159 -0.22 31.22 -20.91
N ILE A 160 -1.09 31.50 -19.95
CA ILE A 160 -1.87 30.45 -19.26
C ILE A 160 -2.70 29.64 -20.26
N LYS A 161 -3.37 30.32 -21.20
CA LYS A 161 -4.15 29.66 -22.24
C LYS A 161 -3.30 28.80 -23.17
N GLY A 162 -2.12 29.32 -23.54
CA GLY A 162 -1.13 28.56 -24.32
C GLY A 162 -0.68 27.27 -23.64
N ILE A 163 -0.37 27.32 -22.34
CA ILE A 163 -0.04 26.15 -21.51
C ILE A 163 -1.18 25.13 -21.53
N GLU A 164 -2.43 25.58 -21.42
CA GLU A 164 -3.59 24.68 -21.47
C GLU A 164 -3.78 23.97 -22.81
N LEU A 165 -3.50 24.69 -23.90
CA LEU A 165 -3.68 24.20 -25.25
C LEU A 165 -2.52 23.35 -25.73
N PHE A 166 -1.35 23.50 -25.12
CA PHE A 166 -0.13 22.81 -25.54
C PHE A 166 -0.11 21.35 -25.03
N VAL A 167 -0.61 20.45 -25.86
CA VAL A 167 -0.71 19.02 -25.58
C VAL A 167 -0.05 18.24 -26.73
N PRO A 168 1.29 18.11 -26.75
CA PRO A 168 2.02 17.42 -27.80
C PRO A 168 1.78 15.92 -27.80
N GLU A 169 2.09 15.28 -28.92
CA GLU A 169 2.12 13.83 -29.02
C GLU A 169 3.33 13.24 -28.27
N LEU A 170 3.15 12.05 -27.69
CA LEU A 170 4.25 11.32 -27.04
C LEU A 170 5.44 11.09 -27.97
N SER A 171 5.18 10.85 -29.25
CA SER A 171 6.19 10.69 -30.30
C SER A 171 7.10 11.89 -30.45
N THR A 172 6.54 13.10 -30.32
CA THR A 172 7.30 14.37 -30.37
C THR A 172 8.20 14.53 -29.15
N ILE A 173 7.64 14.22 -27.97
CA ILE A 173 8.41 14.25 -26.72
C ILE A 173 9.61 13.28 -26.80
N LYS A 174 9.38 12.05 -27.24
CA LYS A 174 10.45 11.05 -27.41
C LYS A 174 11.59 11.54 -28.31
N LYS A 175 11.25 12.14 -29.46
CA LYS A 175 12.23 12.67 -30.40
C LYS A 175 13.14 13.72 -29.78
N VAL A 176 12.66 14.56 -28.86
CA VAL A 176 13.49 15.57 -28.18
C VAL A 176 14.60 14.87 -27.40
N PHE A 177 14.28 13.81 -26.66
CA PHE A 177 15.25 13.05 -25.86
C PHE A 177 16.11 12.08 -26.67
N GLU A 178 15.60 11.56 -27.78
CA GLU A 178 16.36 10.72 -28.71
C GLU A 178 17.45 11.53 -29.42
N ASN A 179 17.16 12.78 -29.74
CA ASN A 179 18.09 13.69 -30.43
C ASN A 179 19.13 14.34 -29.50
N ASP A 180 18.90 14.28 -28.18
CA ASP A 180 19.78 14.88 -27.17
C ASP A 180 20.02 13.93 -26.00
N GLN A 181 21.06 13.11 -26.10
CA GLN A 181 21.40 12.12 -25.07
C GLN A 181 21.89 12.76 -23.76
N GLU A 182 22.52 13.94 -23.85
CA GLU A 182 22.92 14.66 -22.63
C GLU A 182 21.70 15.15 -21.85
N LEU A 183 20.70 15.72 -22.56
CA LEU A 183 19.42 16.07 -21.97
C LEU A 183 18.74 14.82 -21.35
N ARG A 184 18.70 13.70 -22.10
CA ARG A 184 18.11 12.45 -21.59
C ARG A 184 18.78 11.94 -20.32
N ASN A 185 20.10 11.99 -20.28
CA ASN A 185 20.88 11.53 -19.13
C ASN A 185 20.72 12.43 -17.89
N ASN A 186 20.34 13.68 -18.08
CA ASN A 186 20.09 14.66 -17.03
C ASN A 186 18.59 14.92 -16.77
N THR A 187 17.74 13.99 -17.19
CA THR A 187 16.28 14.07 -16.98
C THR A 187 15.76 12.75 -16.42
N LEU A 188 14.92 12.82 -15.41
CA LEU A 188 14.09 11.72 -14.94
C LEU A 188 12.65 11.98 -15.36
N ILE A 189 12.04 11.02 -16.04
CA ILE A 189 10.70 11.16 -16.63
C ILE A 189 9.73 10.30 -15.84
N PHE A 190 8.68 10.93 -15.32
CA PHE A 190 7.62 10.25 -14.58
C PHE A 190 6.27 10.50 -15.23
N VAL A 191 5.37 9.54 -15.16
CA VAL A 191 4.00 9.70 -15.65
C VAL A 191 3.01 9.48 -14.52
N SER A 192 1.95 10.29 -14.50
CA SER A 192 0.84 10.08 -13.60
C SER A 192 0.10 8.76 -13.95
N ASN A 193 -0.28 8.01 -12.93
CA ASN A 193 -1.09 6.80 -13.09
C ASN A 193 -2.44 6.95 -12.35
N SER A 194 -3.02 8.15 -12.38
CA SER A 194 -4.36 8.43 -11.85
C SER A 194 -5.45 7.95 -12.81
N THR A 195 -6.68 7.90 -12.34
CA THR A 195 -7.84 7.56 -13.18
C THR A 195 -8.41 8.75 -13.94
N GLY A 196 -8.08 9.99 -13.53
CA GLY A 196 -8.60 11.22 -14.11
C GLY A 196 -7.70 11.79 -15.20
N ASP A 197 -6.39 11.82 -14.97
CA ASP A 197 -5.41 12.54 -15.77
C ASP A 197 -4.15 11.74 -16.10
N GLY A 198 -4.15 10.45 -15.85
CA GLY A 198 -3.00 9.57 -16.04
C GLY A 198 -3.26 8.37 -16.95
N VAL A 199 -2.21 7.57 -17.13
CA VAL A 199 -2.21 6.42 -18.04
C VAL A 199 -3.21 5.34 -17.62
N SER A 200 -3.46 5.15 -16.32
CA SER A 200 -4.44 4.17 -15.84
C SER A 200 -5.89 4.53 -16.20
N GLY A 201 -6.16 5.77 -16.58
CA GLY A 201 -7.45 6.20 -17.14
C GLY A 201 -7.79 5.54 -18.46
N ALA A 202 -6.80 5.10 -19.24
CA ALA A 202 -7.00 4.46 -20.54
C ALA A 202 -7.46 3.00 -20.43
N ALA A 203 -7.05 2.26 -19.39
CA ALA A 203 -7.46 0.88 -19.09
C ALA A 203 -7.09 0.52 -17.63
N ASN A 204 -7.67 -0.57 -17.07
CA ASN A 204 -7.28 -1.07 -15.76
C ASN A 204 -6.06 -2.00 -15.86
N HIS A 205 -5.24 -2.11 -14.80
CA HIS A 205 -4.12 -3.07 -14.77
C HIS A 205 -4.58 -4.52 -14.98
N SER A 206 -5.83 -4.86 -14.63
CA SER A 206 -6.42 -6.18 -14.87
C SER A 206 -6.43 -6.56 -16.35
N ASP A 207 -6.47 -5.59 -17.27
CA ASP A 207 -6.51 -5.85 -18.71
C ASP A 207 -5.20 -6.42 -19.24
N TYR A 208 -4.09 -6.30 -18.47
CA TYR A 208 -2.83 -6.99 -18.77
C TYR A 208 -2.86 -8.49 -18.43
N ILE A 209 -3.82 -8.93 -17.63
CA ILE A 209 -3.94 -10.32 -17.17
C ILE A 209 -4.74 -11.17 -18.17
N THR A 210 -5.60 -10.54 -18.97
CA THR A 210 -6.41 -11.22 -19.98
C THR A 210 -5.65 -11.31 -21.30
N GLU A 211 -5.75 -12.44 -22.00
CA GLU A 211 -5.03 -12.73 -23.25
C GLU A 211 -5.50 -11.90 -24.47
N ASP A 212 -6.54 -11.10 -24.32
CA ASP A 212 -7.10 -10.26 -25.40
C ASP A 212 -6.30 -8.94 -25.55
N LYS A 213 -5.08 -9.08 -26.11
CA LYS A 213 -4.02 -8.05 -26.15
C LYS A 213 -4.09 -7.12 -27.37
N SER A 214 -5.17 -7.08 -28.12
CA SER A 214 -5.21 -6.40 -29.42
C SER A 214 -5.71 -4.95 -29.41
N SER A 215 -5.87 -4.30 -28.23
CA SER A 215 -6.32 -2.92 -28.20
C SER A 215 -5.16 -1.93 -28.41
N GLN A 216 -5.38 -0.92 -29.26
CA GLN A 216 -4.47 0.23 -29.44
C GLN A 216 -4.07 0.88 -28.10
N LEU A 217 -4.97 0.88 -27.11
CA LEU A 217 -4.76 1.43 -25.77
C LEU A 217 -3.69 0.64 -24.98
N THR A 218 -3.66 -0.70 -25.11
CA THR A 218 -2.65 -1.53 -24.44
C THR A 218 -1.25 -1.26 -25.02
N ALA A 219 -1.13 -1.19 -26.32
CA ALA A 219 0.14 -0.87 -26.98
C ALA A 219 0.64 0.51 -26.60
N PHE A 220 -0.24 1.50 -26.53
CA PHE A 220 0.11 2.85 -26.10
C PHE A 220 0.56 2.89 -24.63
N ARG A 221 -0.12 2.18 -23.73
CA ARG A 221 0.30 2.11 -22.32
C ARG A 221 1.68 1.48 -22.16
N GLN A 222 1.95 0.41 -22.89
CA GLN A 222 3.28 -0.20 -22.92
C GLN A 222 4.32 0.80 -23.45
N ASP A 223 3.97 1.55 -24.49
CA ASP A 223 4.87 2.52 -25.11
C ASP A 223 5.24 3.65 -24.15
N ILE A 224 4.29 4.22 -23.40
CA ILE A 224 4.59 5.26 -22.41
C ILE A 224 5.35 4.70 -21.21
N TYR A 225 4.98 3.51 -20.69
CA TYR A 225 5.70 2.91 -19.58
C TYR A 225 7.13 2.52 -19.93
N ASN A 226 7.39 2.11 -21.18
CA ASN A 226 8.74 1.86 -21.68
C ASN A 226 9.57 3.15 -21.78
N PHE A 227 8.94 4.28 -22.04
CA PHE A 227 9.63 5.56 -22.19
C PHE A 227 10.01 6.21 -20.86
N VAL A 228 9.14 6.11 -19.84
CA VAL A 228 9.33 6.80 -18.56
C VAL A 228 10.24 6.02 -17.60
N ASP A 229 10.87 6.73 -16.68
CA ASP A 229 11.76 6.17 -15.66
C ASP A 229 10.98 5.68 -14.43
N GLY A 230 9.82 6.29 -14.13
CA GLY A 230 9.01 5.94 -12.97
C GLY A 230 7.57 6.45 -13.07
N ILE A 231 6.85 6.27 -11.99
CA ILE A 231 5.40 6.50 -11.92
C ILE A 231 5.08 7.45 -10.77
N PHE A 232 4.28 8.49 -11.01
CA PHE A 232 3.64 9.26 -9.96
C PHE A 232 2.38 8.55 -9.51
N SER A 233 2.47 7.80 -8.43
CA SER A 233 1.33 7.13 -7.80
C SER A 233 1.65 6.69 -6.38
N ALA A 234 0.73 6.98 -5.45
CA ALA A 234 0.73 6.43 -4.08
C ALA A 234 -0.31 5.31 -3.90
N LYS A 235 -0.85 4.77 -4.98
CA LYS A 235 -1.86 3.72 -4.95
C LYS A 235 -1.18 2.36 -4.70
N PRO A 236 -1.58 1.60 -3.65
CA PRO A 236 -0.92 0.34 -3.32
C PRO A 236 -0.89 -0.69 -4.45
N SER A 237 -1.95 -0.72 -5.31
CA SER A 237 -1.99 -1.61 -6.47
C SER A 237 -0.93 -1.28 -7.51
N ASP A 238 -0.68 0.01 -7.74
CA ASP A 238 0.33 0.48 -8.69
C ASP A 238 1.73 0.19 -8.17
N ILE A 239 1.97 0.50 -6.88
CA ILE A 239 3.24 0.20 -6.22
C ILE A 239 3.56 -1.30 -6.34
N LYS A 240 2.60 -2.17 -6.01
CA LYS A 240 2.78 -3.63 -6.13
C LYS A 240 3.03 -4.07 -7.58
N TYR A 241 2.33 -3.48 -8.54
CA TYR A 241 2.49 -3.83 -9.95
C TYR A 241 3.86 -3.43 -10.47
N PHE A 242 4.19 -2.13 -10.39
CA PHE A 242 5.40 -1.58 -11.00
C PHE A 242 6.68 -2.01 -10.28
N SER A 243 6.61 -2.33 -8.99
CA SER A 243 7.73 -2.89 -8.23
C SER A 243 7.95 -4.39 -8.46
N GLY A 244 7.04 -5.07 -9.16
CA GLY A 244 7.09 -6.53 -9.32
C GLY A 244 6.68 -7.32 -8.07
N ALA A 245 6.13 -6.67 -7.05
CA ALA A 245 5.67 -7.32 -5.82
C ALA A 245 4.21 -7.82 -5.89
N ASN A 246 3.65 -7.92 -7.08
CA ASN A 246 2.29 -8.42 -7.28
C ASN A 246 2.27 -9.95 -7.29
N GLU A 247 1.49 -10.55 -6.41
CA GLU A 247 1.40 -12.02 -6.26
C GLU A 247 0.88 -12.75 -7.52
N LYS A 248 0.11 -12.04 -8.36
CA LYS A 248 -0.53 -12.62 -9.56
C LYS A 248 0.26 -12.34 -10.85
N ILE A 249 1.18 -11.39 -10.83
CA ILE A 249 1.91 -10.93 -12.00
C ILE A 249 3.41 -11.02 -11.69
N PRO A 250 4.13 -11.95 -12.33
CA PRO A 250 5.55 -12.12 -12.06
C PRO A 250 6.36 -10.90 -12.54
N PRO A 251 7.46 -10.56 -11.85
CA PRO A 251 8.31 -9.40 -12.20
C PRO A 251 8.78 -9.39 -13.66
N GLU A 252 9.09 -10.55 -14.23
CA GLU A 252 9.54 -10.69 -15.61
C GLU A 252 8.51 -10.18 -16.62
N LYS A 253 7.22 -10.33 -16.30
CA LYS A 253 6.13 -9.81 -17.12
C LYS A 253 6.10 -8.28 -17.09
N VAL A 254 6.26 -7.67 -15.90
CA VAL A 254 6.32 -6.22 -15.76
C VAL A 254 7.54 -5.66 -16.50
N ILE A 255 8.70 -6.29 -16.36
CA ILE A 255 9.93 -5.90 -17.07
C ILE A 255 9.71 -5.95 -18.59
N LYS A 256 9.08 -6.99 -19.10
CA LYS A 256 8.77 -7.14 -20.53
C LYS A 256 7.80 -6.08 -21.04
N GLU A 257 6.79 -5.74 -20.25
CA GLU A 257 5.71 -4.83 -20.66
C GLU A 257 6.05 -3.37 -20.43
N CYS A 258 6.86 -3.05 -19.41
CA CYS A 258 7.19 -1.69 -19.01
C CYS A 258 8.68 -1.30 -19.23
N GLY A 259 9.48 -2.19 -19.79
CA GLY A 259 10.92 -1.95 -20.02
C GLY A 259 11.79 -2.02 -18.77
N GLY A 260 11.21 -2.40 -17.62
CA GLY A 260 11.87 -2.50 -16.32
C GLY A 260 10.85 -2.41 -15.18
N LEU A 261 11.29 -2.72 -13.97
CA LEU A 261 10.56 -2.35 -12.78
C LEU A 261 10.62 -0.82 -12.62
N LYS A 262 9.57 -0.20 -12.08
CA LYS A 262 9.48 1.26 -11.98
C LYS A 262 9.30 1.69 -10.53
N PRO A 263 10.04 2.71 -10.06
CA PRO A 263 9.74 3.36 -8.79
C PRO A 263 8.40 4.09 -8.87
N CYS A 264 7.60 3.94 -7.81
CA CYS A 264 6.41 4.75 -7.61
C CYS A 264 6.75 5.85 -6.61
N ILE A 265 6.73 7.11 -7.05
CA ILE A 265 6.96 8.29 -6.20
C ILE A 265 5.66 9.06 -5.96
N HIS A 266 5.67 9.91 -4.95
CA HIS A 266 4.54 10.73 -4.59
C HIS A 266 5.00 12.07 -4.04
N GLY A 267 4.16 13.11 -4.17
CA GLY A 267 4.36 14.43 -3.61
C GLY A 267 3.08 14.96 -2.99
N SER A 268 3.14 16.13 -2.40
CA SER A 268 1.97 16.79 -1.80
C SER A 268 1.00 17.33 -2.84
N ASP A 269 1.47 17.61 -4.06
CA ASP A 269 0.72 18.32 -5.09
C ASP A 269 0.10 19.63 -4.53
N ALA A 270 0.88 20.30 -3.66
CA ALA A 270 0.41 21.45 -2.92
C ALA A 270 0.20 22.65 -3.83
N HIS A 271 -1.01 23.19 -3.84
CA HIS A 271 -1.41 24.43 -4.49
C HIS A 271 -1.85 25.52 -3.50
N CYS A 272 -1.80 25.21 -2.19
CA CYS A 272 -2.22 26.07 -1.09
C CYS A 272 -1.38 25.80 0.17
N ASN A 273 -1.37 26.73 1.09
CA ASN A 273 -0.51 26.71 2.28
C ASN A 273 -0.68 25.47 3.16
N ASP A 274 -1.90 25.04 3.41
CA ASP A 274 -2.25 23.89 4.25
C ASP A 274 -1.89 22.53 3.65
N LYS A 275 -1.53 22.50 2.36
CA LYS A 275 -1.12 21.29 1.64
C LYS A 275 0.40 21.15 1.50
N ILE A 276 1.16 22.16 1.91
CA ILE A 276 2.62 22.13 1.84
C ILE A 276 3.14 20.92 2.62
N PHE A 277 3.79 19.98 1.92
CA PHE A 277 4.33 18.72 2.44
C PHE A 277 3.29 17.76 3.07
N GLU A 278 1.99 18.02 2.92
CA GLU A 278 0.93 17.19 3.48
C GLU A 278 0.09 16.51 2.37
N PRO A 279 0.62 15.44 1.77
CA PRO A 279 -0.13 14.64 0.81
C PRO A 279 -1.32 13.94 1.48
N ASP A 280 -2.39 13.74 0.74
CA ASP A 280 -3.60 13.09 1.23
C ASP A 280 -3.30 11.71 1.83
N GLY A 281 -3.82 11.48 3.03
CA GLY A 281 -3.63 10.22 3.77
C GLY A 281 -2.23 10.00 4.30
N LYS A 282 -1.42 11.08 4.45
CA LYS A 282 -0.02 11.03 4.93
C LYS A 282 0.84 10.03 4.15
N LYS A 283 0.66 10.00 2.85
CA LYS A 283 1.41 9.12 1.94
C LYS A 283 2.76 9.75 1.58
N TYR A 284 3.61 9.90 2.59
CA TYR A 284 4.93 10.51 2.43
C TYR A 284 5.83 9.66 1.56
N CYS A 285 6.57 10.31 0.67
CA CYS A 285 7.55 9.66 -0.19
C CYS A 285 8.92 9.65 0.49
N TRP A 286 9.35 8.45 0.88
CA TRP A 286 10.68 8.21 1.44
C TRP A 286 11.57 7.63 0.36
N ILE A 287 12.73 8.27 0.18
CA ILE A 287 13.73 7.82 -0.79
C ILE A 287 15.06 7.61 -0.07
N LYS A 288 15.63 6.42 -0.26
CA LYS A 288 16.94 6.05 0.28
C LYS A 288 18.03 6.42 -0.72
N ALA A 289 18.46 7.67 -0.67
CA ALA A 289 19.47 8.21 -1.57
C ALA A 289 20.16 9.43 -0.96
N ASN A 290 21.37 9.71 -1.43
CA ASN A 290 21.92 11.04 -1.21
C ASN A 290 21.04 12.08 -1.88
N PRO A 291 20.74 13.22 -1.23
CA PRO A 291 19.96 14.29 -1.85
C PRO A 291 20.78 15.03 -2.91
N THR A 292 20.98 14.33 -4.02
CA THR A 292 21.59 14.78 -5.29
C THR A 292 20.79 14.20 -6.45
N PHE A 293 20.87 14.80 -7.62
CA PHE A 293 20.22 14.25 -8.81
C PHE A 293 20.71 12.84 -9.15
N ASN A 294 21.99 12.58 -9.04
CA ASN A 294 22.56 11.24 -9.24
C ASN A 294 22.12 10.24 -8.17
N GLY A 295 21.92 10.69 -6.93
CA GLY A 295 21.34 9.88 -5.88
C GLY A 295 19.88 9.51 -6.19
N LEU A 296 19.09 10.47 -6.66
CA LEU A 296 17.71 10.19 -7.11
C LEU A 296 17.66 9.18 -8.25
N LYS A 297 18.59 9.26 -9.21
CA LYS A 297 18.66 8.28 -10.32
C LYS A 297 18.81 6.84 -9.86
N GLN A 298 19.32 6.57 -8.66
CA GLN A 298 19.48 5.20 -8.16
C GLN A 298 18.13 4.49 -7.92
N ILE A 299 17.04 5.24 -7.74
CA ILE A 299 15.72 4.62 -7.56
C ILE A 299 15.26 3.82 -8.78
N ILE A 300 15.76 4.14 -9.97
CA ILE A 300 15.43 3.43 -11.21
C ILE A 300 15.98 1.99 -11.19
N TYR A 301 17.16 1.82 -10.61
CA TYR A 301 17.85 0.52 -10.57
C TYR A 301 17.36 -0.37 -9.42
N GLU A 302 16.95 0.24 -8.30
CA GLU A 302 16.52 -0.45 -7.08
C GLU A 302 15.19 0.13 -6.55
N PRO A 303 14.10 0.08 -7.35
CA PRO A 303 12.85 0.77 -7.02
C PRO A 303 12.20 0.25 -5.72
N VAL A 304 12.32 -1.04 -5.42
CA VAL A 304 11.72 -1.66 -4.23
C VAL A 304 12.47 -1.29 -2.96
N GLU A 305 13.80 -1.23 -3.05
CA GLU A 305 14.68 -1.04 -1.89
C GLU A 305 14.88 0.44 -1.54
N ARG A 306 14.68 1.33 -2.53
CA ARG A 306 14.99 2.74 -2.37
C ARG A 306 13.79 3.67 -2.29
N VAL A 307 12.58 3.19 -2.58
CA VAL A 307 11.37 4.02 -2.51
C VAL A 307 10.31 3.35 -1.65
N LYS A 308 9.79 4.08 -0.66
CA LYS A 308 8.66 3.65 0.17
C LYS A 308 7.66 4.80 0.29
N ILE A 309 6.37 4.49 0.14
CA ILE A 309 5.29 5.41 0.46
C ILE A 309 4.72 4.98 1.82
N SER A 310 4.95 5.80 2.84
CA SER A 310 4.64 5.45 4.23
C SER A 310 4.32 6.70 5.05
N PRO A 311 3.42 6.63 6.05
CA PRO A 311 3.18 7.74 6.97
C PRO A 311 4.30 7.94 8.00
N ILE A 312 5.27 7.02 8.09
CA ILE A 312 6.40 7.07 9.03
C ILE A 312 7.70 6.70 8.32
N LEU A 313 8.82 7.12 8.90
CA LEU A 313 10.16 6.77 8.43
C LEU A 313 10.32 5.25 8.33
N PRO A 314 10.66 4.70 7.13
CA PRO A 314 10.89 3.28 6.95
C PRO A 314 12.11 2.79 7.74
N GLU A 315 12.02 1.59 8.31
CA GLU A 315 13.16 0.86 8.90
C GLU A 315 14.03 1.68 9.87
N ALA A 316 13.42 2.57 10.65
CA ALA A 316 14.14 3.35 11.64
C ALA A 316 14.84 2.44 12.66
N LYS A 317 16.14 2.64 12.87
CA LYS A 317 16.91 2.00 13.93
C LYS A 317 16.93 2.89 15.17
N MET A 318 17.07 2.25 16.34
CA MET A 318 17.25 3.00 17.58
C MET A 318 18.60 3.71 17.57
N PRO A 319 18.67 5.02 17.79
CA PRO A 319 19.91 5.80 17.67
C PRO A 319 21.08 5.24 18.51
N TYR A 320 20.79 4.68 19.69
CA TYR A 320 21.79 4.10 20.57
C TYR A 320 22.41 2.79 20.03
N ASN A 321 21.85 2.18 18.97
CA ASN A 321 22.37 0.98 18.31
C ASN A 321 23.13 1.30 17.01
N VAL A 322 23.32 2.56 16.68
CA VAL A 322 23.95 3.01 15.44
C VAL A 322 25.22 3.79 15.73
N ILE A 323 26.35 3.33 15.20
CA ILE A 323 27.60 4.09 15.22
C ILE A 323 27.47 5.20 14.17
N ASP A 324 27.55 6.45 14.60
CA ASP A 324 27.52 7.62 13.72
C ASP A 324 28.86 7.81 12.99
N HIS A 325 29.92 7.94 13.74
CA HIS A 325 31.26 8.08 13.22
C HIS A 325 32.32 7.69 14.26
N ILE A 326 33.54 7.53 13.78
CA ILE A 326 34.72 7.33 14.65
C ILE A 326 35.79 8.36 14.33
N ILE A 327 36.59 8.67 15.33
CA ILE A 327 37.82 9.45 15.18
C ILE A 327 38.99 8.61 15.66
N ILE A 328 40.00 8.45 14.80
CA ILE A 328 41.20 7.69 15.10
C ILE A 328 42.37 8.67 15.21
N ASN A 329 43.02 8.65 16.38
CA ASN A 329 44.23 9.45 16.56
C ASN A 329 45.48 8.56 16.52
N ASP A 330 45.79 8.09 15.34
CA ASP A 330 46.97 7.25 15.01
C ASP A 330 47.57 7.75 13.68
N ASP A 331 48.90 7.72 13.55
CA ASP A 331 49.59 8.29 12.37
C ASP A 331 49.37 7.49 11.08
N ASP A 332 48.95 6.22 11.18
CA ASP A 332 48.65 5.37 10.02
C ASP A 332 47.21 5.57 9.50
N PHE A 333 46.41 6.41 10.18
CA PHE A 333 45.02 6.68 9.80
C PHE A 333 44.77 8.17 9.56
N GLN A 334 43.76 8.46 8.76
CA GLN A 334 43.29 9.84 8.61
C GLN A 334 42.76 10.39 9.95
N LYS A 335 42.97 11.66 10.16
CA LYS A 335 42.52 12.35 11.40
C LYS A 335 41.07 12.83 11.32
N GLU A 336 40.51 12.88 10.12
CA GLU A 336 39.11 13.22 9.90
C GLU A 336 38.18 12.09 10.39
N ALA A 337 36.97 12.48 10.80
CA ALA A 337 35.95 11.52 11.21
C ALA A 337 35.58 10.56 10.06
N ILE A 338 35.51 9.28 10.37
CA ILE A 338 35.01 8.22 9.47
C ILE A 338 33.56 7.97 9.80
N TYR A 339 32.66 8.32 8.90
CA TYR A 339 31.23 8.19 9.09
C TYR A 339 30.70 6.83 8.65
N PHE A 340 29.67 6.34 9.31
CA PHE A 340 29.03 5.07 9.00
C PHE A 340 27.56 5.27 8.59
N ASN A 341 27.13 4.49 7.61
CA ASN A 341 25.73 4.39 7.26
C ASN A 341 24.99 3.56 8.32
N ASP A 342 23.75 3.87 8.61
CA ASP A 342 22.94 3.16 9.60
C ASP A 342 22.60 1.71 9.21
N LYS A 343 22.76 1.36 7.92
CA LYS A 343 22.45 0.01 7.39
C LYS A 343 23.71 -0.76 7.01
N LEU A 344 24.51 -0.22 6.10
CA LEU A 344 25.67 -0.91 5.57
C LEU A 344 26.79 0.07 5.23
N THR A 345 27.96 -0.17 5.79
CA THR A 345 29.20 0.49 5.41
C THR A 345 30.19 -0.55 4.91
N CYS A 346 30.68 -0.38 3.68
CA CYS A 346 31.69 -1.26 3.08
C CYS A 346 33.09 -0.66 3.24
N ILE A 347 34.01 -1.44 3.79
CA ILE A 347 35.44 -1.09 3.85
C ILE A 347 36.15 -1.79 2.70
N ILE A 348 36.59 -1.07 1.70
CA ILE A 348 37.25 -1.58 0.50
C ILE A 348 38.74 -1.20 0.46
N GLY A 349 39.54 -2.00 -0.20
CA GLY A 349 40.98 -1.76 -0.34
C GLY A 349 41.73 -3.02 -0.72
N GLY A 350 42.96 -2.88 -1.17
CA GLY A 350 43.87 -3.97 -1.52
C GLY A 350 44.25 -4.87 -0.33
N LYS A 351 45.04 -5.89 -0.56
CA LYS A 351 45.62 -6.72 0.51
C LYS A 351 46.55 -5.87 1.38
N SER A 352 46.48 -6.06 2.69
CA SER A 352 47.32 -5.37 3.70
C SER A 352 47.15 -3.84 3.80
N THR A 353 46.01 -3.30 3.35
CA THR A 353 45.67 -1.84 3.46
C THR A 353 45.02 -1.46 4.79
N GLY A 354 44.98 -2.31 5.80
CA GLY A 354 44.46 -1.98 7.12
C GLY A 354 42.96 -2.25 7.35
N LYS A 355 42.22 -2.83 6.39
CA LYS A 355 40.76 -3.12 6.55
C LYS A 355 40.44 -3.90 7.82
N THR A 356 41.12 -5.04 7.99
CA THR A 356 40.93 -5.91 9.17
C THR A 356 41.42 -5.22 10.43
N LEU A 357 42.50 -4.41 10.35
CA LEU A 357 43.02 -3.64 11.44
C LEU A 357 42.02 -2.63 11.97
N LEU A 358 41.37 -1.88 11.07
CA LEU A 358 40.31 -0.93 11.43
C LEU A 358 39.14 -1.63 12.12
N LEU A 359 38.63 -2.71 11.53
CA LEU A 359 37.47 -3.43 12.08
C LEU A 359 37.75 -4.06 13.44
N HIS A 360 38.94 -4.69 13.59
CA HIS A 360 39.39 -5.29 14.85
C HIS A 360 39.50 -4.24 15.97
N ASN A 361 40.20 -3.13 15.71
CA ASN A 361 40.40 -2.09 16.73
C ASN A 361 39.12 -1.33 17.06
N LEU A 362 38.24 -1.13 16.08
CA LEU A 362 36.90 -0.56 16.34
C LEU A 362 36.08 -1.50 17.25
N ALA A 363 36.04 -2.79 16.95
CA ALA A 363 35.36 -3.75 17.81
C ALA A 363 35.97 -3.82 19.20
N LYS A 364 37.32 -3.83 19.31
CA LYS A 364 38.05 -3.86 20.59
C LYS A 364 37.77 -2.60 21.42
N ALA A 365 37.66 -1.43 20.81
CA ALA A 365 37.31 -0.18 21.50
C ALA A 365 35.92 -0.22 22.14
N ILE A 366 34.99 -0.98 21.56
CA ILE A 366 33.62 -1.11 22.05
C ILE A 366 33.49 -2.30 23.01
N ASP A 367 33.97 -3.49 22.62
CA ASP A 367 33.86 -4.71 23.40
C ASP A 367 35.14 -5.57 23.29
N GLU A 368 36.11 -5.26 24.15
CA GLU A 368 37.41 -5.94 24.20
C GLU A 368 37.26 -7.42 24.57
N LYS A 369 36.30 -7.75 25.44
CA LYS A 369 36.08 -9.15 25.88
C LYS A 369 35.63 -10.01 24.71
N GLN A 370 34.65 -9.54 23.94
CA GLN A 370 34.15 -10.28 22.79
C GLN A 370 35.25 -10.51 21.74
N VAL A 371 36.08 -9.50 21.48
CA VAL A 371 37.19 -9.65 20.53
C VAL A 371 38.20 -10.71 21.06
N ALA A 372 38.57 -10.64 22.35
CA ALA A 372 39.49 -11.60 22.95
C ALA A 372 38.94 -13.04 22.90
N GLU A 373 37.65 -13.23 23.14
CA GLU A 373 37.03 -14.55 23.08
C GLU A 373 36.98 -15.11 21.65
N LYS A 374 36.60 -14.28 20.68
CA LYS A 374 36.45 -14.70 19.29
C LYS A 374 37.78 -14.88 18.55
N GLU A 375 38.85 -14.27 19.02
CA GLU A 375 40.18 -14.37 18.46
C GLU A 375 41.15 -15.20 19.30
N LYS A 376 40.70 -15.86 20.37
CA LYS A 376 41.53 -16.62 21.35
C LYS A 376 42.50 -17.63 20.73
N ASP A 377 42.17 -18.17 19.55
CA ASP A 377 42.98 -19.17 18.85
C ASP A 377 43.78 -18.59 17.66
N LEU A 378 43.74 -17.26 17.49
CA LEU A 378 44.42 -16.60 16.40
C LEU A 378 45.75 -16.03 16.86
N SER A 379 46.87 -16.64 16.45
CA SER A 379 48.23 -16.12 16.67
C SER A 379 48.53 -14.89 15.78
N ARG A 380 47.65 -13.89 15.79
CA ARG A 380 47.85 -12.65 15.03
C ARG A 380 48.36 -11.55 15.97
N ASN A 381 49.55 -11.05 15.71
CA ASN A 381 50.03 -9.77 16.23
C ASN A 381 49.34 -8.64 15.45
N THR A 382 48.14 -8.28 15.85
CA THR A 382 47.44 -7.13 15.24
C THR A 382 47.93 -5.86 15.93
N LYS A 383 48.36 -4.84 15.19
CA LYS A 383 48.71 -3.51 15.73
C LYS A 383 47.55 -2.99 16.58
N GLU A 384 47.83 -2.63 17.82
CA GLU A 384 46.83 -1.98 18.67
C GLU A 384 46.76 -0.49 18.42
N ILE A 385 45.53 0.03 18.24
CA ILE A 385 45.22 1.45 18.14
C ILE A 385 44.48 1.85 19.40
N THR A 386 45.14 2.55 20.29
CA THR A 386 44.60 2.87 21.62
C THR A 386 43.70 4.11 21.66
N ASN A 387 43.73 4.95 20.61
CA ASN A 387 43.04 6.24 20.57
C ASN A 387 41.89 6.25 19.52
N ILE A 388 40.93 5.36 19.67
CA ILE A 388 39.69 5.36 18.87
C ILE A 388 38.58 5.92 19.75
N LYS A 389 37.92 6.99 19.29
CA LYS A 389 36.68 7.52 19.85
C LYS A 389 35.51 7.09 18.97
N VAL A 390 34.51 6.46 19.56
CA VAL A 390 33.28 6.03 18.90
C VAL A 390 32.16 6.98 19.28
N PHE A 391 31.48 7.54 18.29
CA PHE A 391 30.32 8.41 18.46
C PHE A 391 29.08 7.66 18.00
N TRP A 392 28.10 7.58 18.87
CA TRP A 392 26.82 6.94 18.56
C TRP A 392 25.82 7.97 18.04
N ASN A 393 24.80 7.52 17.34
CA ASN A 393 23.83 8.41 16.71
C ASN A 393 22.90 9.14 17.70
N ASP A 394 22.94 8.78 18.99
CA ASP A 394 22.29 9.51 20.09
C ASP A 394 23.18 10.59 20.71
N GLY A 395 24.39 10.79 20.19
CA GLY A 395 25.35 11.82 20.64
C GLY A 395 26.31 11.35 21.74
N GLU A 396 26.14 10.14 22.29
CA GLU A 396 27.01 9.62 23.34
C GLU A 396 28.36 9.13 22.78
N THR A 397 29.42 9.22 23.58
CA THR A 397 30.79 8.91 23.13
C THR A 397 31.51 7.89 23.98
N GLU A 398 31.13 7.69 25.24
CA GLU A 398 31.93 6.94 26.24
C GLU A 398 31.28 5.62 26.68
N GLU A 399 30.05 5.35 26.32
CA GLU A 399 29.38 4.12 26.73
C GLU A 399 29.83 2.92 25.91
N LYS A 400 30.28 1.85 26.58
CA LYS A 400 30.51 0.54 25.96
C LYS A 400 29.15 -0.08 25.66
N ARG A 401 28.87 -0.28 24.37
CA ARG A 401 27.60 -0.82 23.90
C ARG A 401 27.81 -2.20 23.29
N LYS A 402 26.73 -2.97 23.24
CA LYS A 402 26.76 -4.30 22.66
C LYS A 402 26.94 -4.22 21.14
N ILE A 403 27.92 -4.95 20.64
CA ILE A 403 28.15 -5.19 19.22
C ILE A 403 28.22 -6.71 18.96
N VAL A 404 28.16 -7.09 17.70
CA VAL A 404 28.50 -8.43 17.24
C VAL A 404 29.72 -8.32 16.35
N TYR A 405 30.89 -8.77 16.85
CA TYR A 405 32.12 -8.82 16.07
C TYR A 405 32.29 -10.19 15.42
N ILE A 406 32.47 -10.22 14.10
CA ILE A 406 32.64 -11.47 13.34
C ILE A 406 33.95 -11.39 12.55
N PRO A 407 35.07 -11.90 13.11
CA PRO A 407 36.32 -11.97 12.39
C PRO A 407 36.29 -13.00 11.26
N GLN A 408 37.05 -12.77 10.19
CA GLN A 408 37.06 -13.62 8.99
C GLN A 408 37.26 -15.11 9.27
N THR A 409 38.12 -15.45 10.23
CA THR A 409 38.41 -16.84 10.63
C THR A 409 37.28 -17.50 11.42
N TYR A 410 36.39 -16.68 12.01
CA TYR A 410 35.26 -17.17 12.75
C TYR A 410 34.17 -17.75 11.82
N LEU A 411 33.93 -17.10 10.68
CA LEU A 411 33.04 -17.62 9.65
C LEU A 411 33.50 -18.98 9.09
N ASN A 412 34.80 -19.19 8.98
CA ASN A 412 35.34 -20.51 8.56
C ASN A 412 35.06 -21.59 9.57
N ARG A 413 35.05 -21.26 10.87
CA ARG A 413 34.72 -22.24 11.96
C ARG A 413 33.22 -22.56 11.98
N LEU A 414 32.35 -21.57 11.71
CA LEU A 414 30.90 -21.79 11.62
C LEU A 414 30.51 -22.68 10.45
N SER A 415 31.28 -22.66 9.35
CA SER A 415 31.04 -23.51 8.18
C SER A 415 31.44 -24.96 8.38
N ASP A 416 32.37 -25.23 9.30
CA ASP A 416 32.89 -26.57 9.59
C ASP A 416 32.05 -27.32 10.66
N ASP A 417 31.20 -26.61 11.42
CA ASP A 417 30.36 -27.19 12.47
C ASP A 417 28.96 -27.57 11.91
N LYS A 418 28.76 -28.89 11.73
CA LYS A 418 27.54 -29.45 11.12
C LYS A 418 26.28 -29.41 12.01
N GLN A 419 26.34 -28.78 13.17
CA GLN A 419 25.21 -28.59 14.08
C GLN A 419 24.82 -27.12 14.11
N ASN A 420 23.98 -26.72 13.14
CA ASN A 420 23.36 -25.40 13.01
C ASN A 420 22.54 -25.02 14.23
N THR A 421 23.15 -24.41 15.21
CA THR A 421 22.46 -23.54 16.16
C THR A 421 22.82 -22.10 15.84
N ASN A 422 21.78 -21.24 15.68
CA ASN A 422 21.97 -19.82 15.39
C ASN A 422 22.86 -19.19 16.46
N GLU A 423 24.02 -18.69 16.09
CA GLU A 423 24.99 -18.09 17.00
C GLU A 423 24.43 -16.91 17.80
N ILE A 424 23.45 -16.21 17.23
CA ILE A 424 22.68 -15.19 17.93
C ILE A 424 21.92 -15.80 19.12
N ASP A 425 21.33 -16.99 18.94
CA ASP A 425 20.67 -17.71 20.03
C ASP A 425 21.68 -18.17 21.10
N ASN A 426 22.88 -18.56 20.71
CA ASN A 426 23.92 -18.91 21.65
C ASN A 426 24.42 -17.70 22.45
N ILE A 427 24.65 -16.57 21.82
CA ILE A 427 25.05 -15.33 22.50
C ILE A 427 23.94 -14.83 23.45
N ILE A 428 22.70 -14.94 23.05
CA ILE A 428 21.56 -14.61 23.91
C ILE A 428 21.42 -15.60 25.02
N GLN A 429 21.57 -16.90 24.73
CA GLN A 429 21.56 -17.96 25.74
C GLN A 429 22.69 -17.81 26.76
N GLU A 430 23.93 -17.57 26.34
CA GLU A 430 25.07 -17.46 27.25
C GLU A 430 24.97 -16.27 28.22
N ILE A 431 24.39 -15.15 27.80
CA ILE A 431 24.33 -13.94 28.62
C ILE A 431 23.06 -13.88 29.49
N VAL A 432 21.91 -14.25 28.95
CA VAL A 432 20.62 -14.11 29.65
C VAL A 432 20.30 -15.33 30.51
N LEU A 433 20.84 -16.51 30.17
CA LEU A 433 20.53 -17.77 30.83
C LEU A 433 21.55 -18.19 31.87
N LEU A 434 22.52 -17.36 32.24
CA LEU A 434 23.41 -17.59 33.38
C LEU A 434 22.67 -17.53 34.73
N ASN A 435 21.59 -16.78 34.79
CA ASN A 435 20.70 -16.68 35.96
C ASN A 435 19.48 -17.57 35.76
N GLU A 436 19.19 -18.46 36.73
CA GLU A 436 18.07 -19.42 36.63
C GLU A 436 16.71 -18.77 36.54
N ASP A 437 16.48 -17.63 37.20
CA ASP A 437 15.21 -16.88 37.14
C ASP A 437 15.03 -16.26 35.79
N SER A 438 16.09 -15.68 35.21
CA SER A 438 16.08 -15.13 33.82
C SER A 438 15.85 -16.24 32.81
N LYS A 439 16.40 -17.44 33.02
CA LYS A 439 16.22 -18.62 32.18
C LYS A 439 14.77 -19.11 32.17
N ASN A 440 14.18 -19.26 33.35
CA ASN A 440 12.79 -19.70 33.48
C ASN A 440 11.79 -18.66 32.88
N THR A 441 12.07 -17.41 33.15
CA THR A 441 11.27 -16.30 32.58
C THR A 441 11.38 -16.24 31.07
N TYR A 442 12.59 -16.38 30.52
CA TYR A 442 12.83 -16.43 29.07
C TYR A 442 12.05 -17.57 28.40
N GLN A 443 12.09 -18.77 28.97
CA GLN A 443 11.33 -19.91 28.43
C GLN A 443 9.81 -19.65 28.46
N THR A 444 9.33 -19.11 29.56
CA THR A 444 7.91 -18.73 29.71
C THR A 444 7.49 -17.67 28.67
N VAL A 445 8.36 -16.70 28.42
CA VAL A 445 8.12 -15.67 27.40
C VAL A 445 8.12 -16.28 26.00
N LEU A 446 9.08 -17.15 25.67
CA LEU A 446 9.11 -17.82 24.36
C LEU A 446 7.85 -18.65 24.09
N ASP A 447 7.38 -19.39 25.08
CA ASP A 447 6.17 -20.20 24.95
C ASP A 447 4.92 -19.30 24.80
N SER A 448 4.85 -18.22 25.57
CA SER A 448 3.80 -17.21 25.47
C SER A 448 3.80 -16.52 24.11
N VAL A 449 4.97 -16.10 23.62
CA VAL A 449 5.16 -15.47 22.31
C VAL A 449 4.74 -16.40 21.17
N LYS A 450 5.13 -17.68 21.25
CA LYS A 450 4.74 -18.69 20.26
C LYS A 450 3.22 -18.89 20.25
N SER A 451 2.60 -18.93 21.43
CA SER A 451 1.15 -19.04 21.59
C SER A 451 0.43 -17.80 21.01
N TYR A 452 0.85 -16.59 21.42
CA TYR A 452 0.28 -15.35 20.91
C TYR A 452 0.44 -15.19 19.40
N LYS A 453 1.61 -15.53 18.86
CA LYS A 453 1.86 -15.49 17.41
C LYS A 453 0.92 -16.42 16.65
N SER A 454 0.73 -17.64 17.17
CA SER A 454 -0.21 -18.61 16.57
C SER A 454 -1.66 -18.09 16.62
N GLU A 455 -2.07 -17.58 17.78
CA GLU A 455 -3.42 -17.01 17.96
C GLU A 455 -3.63 -15.78 17.09
N LEU A 456 -2.65 -14.87 17.03
CA LEU A 456 -2.70 -13.67 16.21
C LEU A 456 -2.83 -14.01 14.73
N ASN A 457 -2.03 -14.96 14.24
CA ASN A 457 -2.11 -15.39 12.85
C ASN A 457 -3.48 -15.97 12.51
N LYS A 458 -4.07 -16.75 13.41
CA LYS A 458 -5.43 -17.28 13.24
C LYS A 458 -6.45 -16.14 13.15
N LYS A 459 -6.41 -15.18 14.08
CA LYS A 459 -7.33 -14.03 14.09
C LYS A 459 -7.15 -13.14 12.86
N ILE A 460 -5.91 -12.98 12.35
CA ILE A 460 -5.65 -12.25 11.10
C ILE A 460 -6.31 -12.97 9.91
N LEU A 461 -6.17 -14.30 9.83
CA LEU A 461 -6.83 -15.07 8.76
C LEU A 461 -8.36 -14.97 8.85
N ASP A 462 -8.92 -15.03 10.07
CA ASP A 462 -10.34 -14.82 10.29
C ASP A 462 -10.80 -13.41 9.83
N LEU A 463 -10.01 -12.37 10.17
CA LEU A 463 -10.28 -11.00 9.75
C LEU A 463 -10.26 -10.85 8.22
N LEU A 464 -9.28 -11.45 7.56
CA LEU A 464 -9.17 -11.45 6.09
C LEU A 464 -10.34 -12.18 5.44
N SER A 465 -10.77 -13.31 6.03
CA SER A 465 -11.93 -14.06 5.58
C SER A 465 -13.22 -13.24 5.69
N ILE A 466 -13.45 -12.60 6.84
CA ILE A 466 -14.59 -11.71 7.05
C ILE A 466 -14.56 -10.54 6.06
N ASN A 467 -13.40 -9.92 5.87
CA ASN A 467 -13.25 -8.82 4.90
C ASN A 467 -13.58 -9.27 3.46
N SER A 468 -13.12 -10.45 3.07
CA SER A 468 -13.42 -11.01 1.74
C SER A 468 -14.93 -11.25 1.57
N ARG A 469 -15.60 -11.69 2.63
CA ARG A 469 -17.06 -11.88 2.63
C ARG A 469 -17.80 -10.54 2.53
N ILE A 470 -17.37 -9.52 3.28
CA ILE A 470 -17.92 -8.16 3.16
C ILE A 470 -17.80 -7.64 1.71
N VAL A 471 -16.61 -7.77 1.11
CA VAL A 471 -16.39 -7.36 -0.29
C VAL A 471 -17.30 -8.11 -1.26
N SER A 472 -17.46 -9.42 -1.06
CA SER A 472 -18.37 -10.23 -1.87
C SER A 472 -19.82 -9.75 -1.77
N LEU A 473 -20.32 -9.52 -0.56
CA LEU A 473 -21.66 -9.01 -0.31
C LEU A 473 -21.89 -7.62 -0.90
N ILE A 474 -20.89 -6.72 -0.78
CA ILE A 474 -20.95 -5.39 -1.39
C ILE A 474 -21.02 -5.47 -2.91
N ASN A 475 -20.27 -6.39 -3.52
CA ASN A 475 -20.31 -6.58 -4.96
C ASN A 475 -21.64 -7.18 -5.41
N GLU A 476 -22.17 -8.16 -4.67
CA GLU A 476 -23.51 -8.72 -4.92
C GLU A 476 -24.60 -7.64 -4.83
N LYS A 477 -24.53 -6.78 -3.82
CA LYS A 477 -25.43 -5.63 -3.70
C LYS A 477 -25.33 -4.68 -4.90
N LYS A 478 -24.09 -4.40 -5.38
CA LYS A 478 -23.89 -3.52 -6.54
C LYS A 478 -24.50 -4.04 -7.83
N GLU A 479 -24.56 -5.36 -8.00
CA GLU A 479 -25.19 -5.98 -9.17
C GLU A 479 -26.72 -5.83 -9.16
N ILE A 480 -27.33 -5.77 -7.96
CA ILE A 480 -28.79 -5.65 -7.81
C ILE A 480 -29.21 -4.17 -7.82
N GLY A 481 -28.47 -3.30 -7.13
CA GLY A 481 -28.75 -1.88 -6.95
C GLY A 481 -28.92 -1.47 -5.49
N ASP A 482 -29.39 -0.25 -5.24
CA ASP A 482 -29.67 0.21 -3.89
C ASP A 482 -31.18 0.14 -3.56
N ALA A 483 -31.50 -0.11 -2.31
CA ALA A 483 -32.89 -0.32 -1.86
C ALA A 483 -33.80 0.90 -2.10
N LYS A 484 -33.24 2.12 -2.09
CA LYS A 484 -33.99 3.35 -2.31
C LYS A 484 -34.33 3.50 -3.80
N GLY A 485 -33.34 3.35 -4.68
CA GLY A 485 -33.54 3.41 -6.13
C GLY A 485 -34.55 2.36 -6.60
N ILE A 486 -34.48 1.13 -6.08
CA ILE A 486 -35.44 0.07 -6.37
C ILE A 486 -36.85 0.44 -5.86
N SER A 487 -36.95 1.05 -4.67
CA SER A 487 -38.22 1.49 -4.09
C SER A 487 -38.87 2.60 -4.94
N ASP A 488 -38.05 3.52 -5.47
CA ASP A 488 -38.53 4.59 -6.35
C ASP A 488 -39.09 4.01 -7.68
N VAL A 489 -38.39 3.01 -8.25
CA VAL A 489 -38.84 2.28 -9.44
C VAL A 489 -40.18 1.56 -9.18
N ILE A 490 -40.31 0.85 -8.06
CA ILE A 490 -41.57 0.20 -7.66
C ILE A 490 -42.70 1.22 -7.57
N SER A 491 -42.47 2.39 -6.96
CA SER A 491 -43.47 3.45 -6.85
C SER A 491 -43.97 3.92 -8.23
N VAL A 492 -43.04 4.18 -9.14
CA VAL A 492 -43.35 4.61 -10.52
C VAL A 492 -44.19 3.55 -11.28
N LEU A 493 -43.72 2.28 -11.19
CA LEU A 493 -44.41 1.16 -11.86
C LEU A 493 -45.82 0.93 -11.26
N THR A 494 -45.98 1.13 -9.94
CA THR A 494 -47.26 1.00 -9.25
C THR A 494 -48.28 2.07 -9.73
N VAL A 495 -47.84 3.33 -9.84
CA VAL A 495 -48.68 4.40 -10.39
C VAL A 495 -49.09 4.11 -11.83
N GLN A 496 -48.15 3.66 -12.67
CA GLN A 496 -48.44 3.26 -14.06
C GLN A 496 -49.48 2.14 -14.13
N LYS A 497 -49.35 1.15 -13.24
CA LYS A 497 -50.28 0.03 -13.14
C LYS A 497 -51.68 0.47 -12.71
N GLU A 498 -51.79 1.36 -11.72
CA GLU A 498 -53.08 1.90 -11.22
C GLU A 498 -53.80 2.67 -12.34
N LEU A 499 -53.06 3.49 -13.07
CA LEU A 499 -53.62 4.23 -14.24
C LEU A 499 -54.18 3.28 -15.31
N LEU A 500 -53.37 2.24 -15.67
CA LEU A 500 -53.76 1.27 -16.69
C LEU A 500 -54.92 0.38 -16.24
N SER A 501 -54.99 0.02 -14.95
CA SER A 501 -56.07 -0.79 -14.40
C SER A 501 -57.41 -0.03 -14.37
N SER A 502 -57.36 1.28 -14.10
CA SER A 502 -58.54 2.15 -14.15
C SER A 502 -59.13 2.29 -15.56
N GLU A 503 -58.27 2.30 -16.59
CA GLU A 503 -58.69 2.35 -17.99
C GLU A 503 -59.33 1.03 -18.45
N LEU A 504 -58.94 -0.10 -17.93
CA LEU A 504 -59.34 -1.44 -18.37
C LEU A 504 -60.56 -2.03 -17.63
N ASN A 505 -61.12 -1.33 -16.61
CA ASN A 505 -62.26 -1.77 -15.81
C ASN A 505 -62.07 -3.19 -15.16
N ILE A 506 -60.88 -3.58 -14.76
CA ILE A 506 -60.58 -4.80 -14.06
C ILE A 506 -60.82 -4.56 -12.56
N SER A 507 -61.51 -5.47 -11.89
CA SER A 507 -61.77 -5.36 -10.44
C SER A 507 -60.44 -5.37 -9.67
N GLN A 508 -60.24 -4.39 -8.80
CA GLN A 508 -59.07 -4.27 -7.91
C GLN A 508 -58.81 -5.57 -7.13
N THR A 509 -59.87 -6.23 -6.68
CA THR A 509 -59.82 -7.49 -5.92
C THR A 509 -59.33 -8.68 -6.73
N ASP A 510 -59.70 -8.79 -8.03
CA ASP A 510 -59.20 -9.86 -8.93
C ASP A 510 -57.69 -9.71 -9.13
N PHE A 511 -57.23 -8.47 -9.24
CA PHE A 511 -55.84 -8.14 -9.46
C PHE A 511 -54.96 -8.41 -8.22
N GLU A 512 -55.43 -7.97 -7.04
CA GLU A 512 -54.77 -8.22 -5.76
C GLU A 512 -54.65 -9.75 -5.45
N ASN A 513 -55.68 -10.50 -5.75
CA ASN A 513 -55.65 -11.97 -5.59
C ASN A 513 -54.68 -12.64 -6.55
N TYR A 514 -54.57 -12.14 -7.79
CA TYR A 514 -53.60 -12.64 -8.76
C TYR A 514 -52.17 -12.34 -8.33
N GLU A 515 -51.90 -11.12 -7.85
CA GLU A 515 -50.60 -10.72 -7.28
C GLU A 515 -50.20 -11.55 -6.06
N LYS A 516 -51.14 -11.72 -5.10
CA LYS A 516 -50.90 -12.58 -3.93
C LYS A 516 -50.53 -14.02 -4.37
N SER A 517 -51.19 -14.54 -5.37
CA SER A 517 -50.89 -15.88 -5.87
C SER A 517 -49.49 -15.95 -6.48
N ILE A 518 -49.05 -14.95 -7.25
CA ILE A 518 -47.69 -14.85 -7.76
C ILE A 518 -46.64 -14.75 -6.65
N GLN A 519 -46.88 -13.92 -5.63
CA GLN A 519 -45.95 -13.78 -4.49
C GLN A 519 -45.83 -15.08 -3.70
N ILE A 520 -46.96 -15.78 -3.45
CA ILE A 520 -46.93 -17.09 -2.78
C ILE A 520 -46.13 -18.12 -3.58
N ILE A 521 -46.30 -18.18 -4.89
CA ILE A 521 -45.55 -19.11 -5.77
C ILE A 521 -44.04 -18.80 -5.68
N GLN A 522 -43.64 -17.53 -5.83
CA GLN A 522 -42.26 -17.13 -5.82
C GLN A 522 -41.57 -17.36 -4.44
N ASN A 523 -42.29 -17.07 -3.37
CA ASN A 523 -41.78 -17.30 -2.02
C ASN A 523 -41.67 -18.81 -1.72
N SER A 524 -42.65 -19.61 -2.18
CA SER A 524 -42.58 -21.06 -2.06
C SER A 524 -41.43 -21.69 -2.84
N ASP A 525 -41.11 -21.15 -4.03
CA ASP A 525 -39.97 -21.63 -4.83
C ASP A 525 -38.62 -21.37 -4.12
N LYS A 526 -38.47 -20.17 -3.53
CA LYS A 526 -37.26 -19.84 -2.75
C LYS A 526 -37.13 -20.73 -1.51
N GLU A 527 -38.24 -20.89 -0.79
CA GLU A 527 -38.25 -21.71 0.43
C GLU A 527 -37.96 -23.16 0.12
N LEU A 528 -38.52 -23.71 -0.99
CA LEU A 528 -38.23 -25.07 -1.46
C LEU A 528 -36.77 -25.25 -1.80
N LEU A 529 -36.15 -24.29 -2.50
CA LEU A 529 -34.72 -24.34 -2.83
C LEU A 529 -33.85 -24.37 -1.54
N LEU A 530 -34.18 -23.56 -0.57
CA LEU A 530 -33.49 -23.53 0.74
C LEU A 530 -33.67 -24.84 1.50
N LEU A 531 -34.89 -25.32 1.59
CA LEU A 531 -35.22 -26.57 2.31
C LEU A 531 -34.57 -27.79 1.64
N GLN A 532 -34.51 -27.84 0.31
CA GLN A 532 -33.81 -28.89 -0.44
C GLN A 532 -32.29 -28.82 -0.21
N GLY A 533 -31.71 -27.60 -0.17
CA GLY A 533 -30.32 -27.42 0.17
C GLY A 533 -30.00 -27.90 1.60
N ASN A 534 -30.85 -27.55 2.55
CA ASN A 534 -30.73 -28.02 3.94
C ASN A 534 -30.88 -29.53 4.04
N LEU A 535 -31.83 -30.13 3.30
CA LEU A 535 -32.03 -31.56 3.25
C LEU A 535 -30.79 -32.28 2.74
N SER A 536 -30.22 -31.81 1.62
CA SER A 536 -28.99 -32.36 1.03
C SER A 536 -27.80 -32.26 1.98
N PHE A 537 -27.66 -31.11 2.67
CA PHE A 537 -26.62 -30.90 3.65
C PHE A 537 -26.74 -31.89 4.83
N ILE A 538 -27.93 -31.99 5.46
CA ILE A 538 -28.14 -32.91 6.59
C ILE A 538 -27.99 -34.38 6.16
N GLN A 539 -28.40 -34.74 4.94
CA GLN A 539 -28.21 -36.09 4.42
C GLN A 539 -26.72 -36.45 4.28
N ALA A 540 -25.93 -35.51 3.77
CA ALA A 540 -24.49 -35.69 3.54
C ALA A 540 -23.65 -35.67 4.83
N LEU A 541 -24.20 -35.16 5.95
CA LEU A 541 -23.44 -35.00 7.19
C LEU A 541 -23.47 -36.33 7.99
N ASP A 542 -22.37 -37.07 7.95
CA ASP A 542 -22.29 -38.38 8.61
C ASP A 542 -22.01 -38.28 10.12
N THR A 543 -21.19 -37.30 10.51
CA THR A 543 -20.86 -37.04 11.92
C THR A 543 -20.78 -35.54 12.21
N ILE A 544 -21.02 -35.15 13.45
CA ILE A 544 -20.87 -33.77 13.95
C ILE A 544 -19.81 -33.69 15.06
N VAL A 545 -19.21 -34.80 15.42
CA VAL A 545 -18.18 -34.87 16.48
C VAL A 545 -16.96 -35.56 15.92
N GLU A 546 -15.82 -34.92 16.06
CA GLU A 546 -14.52 -35.50 15.77
C GLU A 546 -13.69 -35.56 17.05
N LEU A 547 -12.89 -36.64 17.21
CA LEU A 547 -11.96 -36.74 18.32
C LEU A 547 -10.74 -35.87 18.07
N LYS A 548 -10.33 -35.14 19.11
CA LYS A 548 -9.09 -34.39 19.07
C LYS A 548 -7.93 -35.32 19.37
N ASP A 549 -6.91 -35.31 18.52
CA ASP A 549 -5.64 -35.99 18.81
C ASP A 549 -4.84 -35.26 19.87
N PHE A 550 -4.44 -36.01 20.91
CA PHE A 550 -3.57 -35.50 21.96
C PHE A 550 -2.19 -36.20 21.85
N SER A 551 -1.17 -35.38 21.58
CA SER A 551 0.23 -35.86 21.55
C SER A 551 0.83 -35.96 22.95
N VAL A 552 0.23 -36.78 23.82
CA VAL A 552 0.78 -37.05 25.16
C VAL A 552 1.18 -38.53 25.25
N SER A 553 2.38 -38.81 25.71
CA SER A 553 2.83 -40.16 25.93
C SER A 553 2.27 -40.68 27.27
N LEU A 554 1.26 -41.53 27.16
CA LEU A 554 0.63 -42.19 28.32
C LEU A 554 1.23 -43.56 28.61
N SER A 555 1.11 -44.04 29.84
CA SER A 555 1.45 -45.43 30.12
C SER A 555 0.49 -46.40 29.42
N PRO A 556 0.89 -47.62 29.04
CA PRO A 556 0.08 -48.53 28.25
C PRO A 556 -1.32 -48.82 28.84
N GLU A 557 -1.43 -48.88 30.15
CA GLU A 557 -2.71 -49.11 30.83
C GLU A 557 -3.62 -47.90 30.79
N VAL A 558 -3.07 -46.69 30.94
CA VAL A 558 -3.82 -45.41 30.87
C VAL A 558 -4.23 -45.12 29.42
N ASP A 559 -3.35 -45.41 28.46
CA ASP A 559 -3.62 -45.22 27.04
C ASP A 559 -4.75 -46.12 26.53
N ASN A 560 -4.79 -47.38 26.97
CA ASN A 560 -5.89 -48.29 26.67
C ASN A 560 -7.22 -47.79 27.23
N LEU A 561 -7.28 -47.39 28.50
CA LEU A 561 -8.48 -46.86 29.14
C LEU A 561 -8.92 -45.52 28.51
N PHE A 562 -7.99 -44.66 28.15
CA PHE A 562 -8.26 -43.41 27.47
C PHE A 562 -8.84 -43.63 26.07
N THR A 563 -8.29 -44.59 25.32
CA THR A 563 -8.78 -44.99 23.99
C THR A 563 -10.18 -45.61 24.07
N GLU A 564 -10.44 -46.45 25.08
CA GLU A 564 -11.80 -46.99 25.33
C GLU A 564 -12.80 -45.90 25.68
N ALA A 565 -12.43 -44.95 26.53
CA ALA A 565 -13.26 -43.81 26.88
C ALA A 565 -13.58 -42.94 25.65
N GLN A 566 -12.59 -42.63 24.83
CA GLN A 566 -12.78 -41.90 23.59
C GLN A 566 -13.75 -42.63 22.64
N LYS A 567 -13.60 -43.93 22.42
CA LYS A 567 -14.48 -44.73 21.60
C LYS A 567 -15.90 -44.76 22.14
N SER A 568 -16.08 -44.86 23.46
CA SER A 568 -17.38 -44.86 24.11
C SER A 568 -18.10 -43.52 23.94
N VAL A 569 -17.38 -42.39 24.15
CA VAL A 569 -17.95 -41.06 23.98
C VAL A 569 -18.34 -40.82 22.51
N LEU A 570 -17.48 -41.21 21.55
CA LEU A 570 -17.78 -41.07 20.13
C LEU A 570 -18.99 -41.91 19.70
N ASN A 571 -19.11 -43.16 20.17
CA ASN A 571 -20.23 -44.02 19.87
C ASN A 571 -21.55 -43.46 20.43
N ASN A 572 -21.55 -42.95 21.66
CA ASN A 572 -22.73 -42.31 22.23
C ASN A 572 -23.15 -41.06 21.49
N ALA A 573 -22.17 -40.19 21.14
CA ALA A 573 -22.42 -38.99 20.34
C ALA A 573 -22.98 -39.35 18.95
N ASN A 574 -22.48 -40.38 18.32
CA ASN A 574 -22.96 -40.82 17.00
C ASN A 574 -24.39 -41.40 17.07
N LEU A 575 -24.74 -42.16 18.14
CA LEU A 575 -26.11 -42.66 18.34
C LEU A 575 -27.08 -41.51 18.56
N GLU A 576 -26.74 -40.53 19.37
CA GLU A 576 -27.52 -39.31 19.54
C GLU A 576 -27.69 -38.56 18.23
N TRP A 577 -26.58 -38.38 17.48
CA TRP A 577 -26.64 -37.72 16.18
C TRP A 577 -27.60 -38.42 15.20
N ILE A 578 -27.54 -39.74 15.09
CA ILE A 578 -28.46 -40.50 14.23
C ILE A 578 -29.91 -40.21 14.58
N SER A 579 -30.23 -40.16 15.89
CA SER A 579 -31.59 -39.83 16.36
C SER A 579 -32.03 -38.42 15.99
N TRP A 580 -31.12 -37.44 16.22
CA TRP A 580 -31.36 -36.05 15.83
C TRP A 580 -31.44 -35.84 14.34
N LYS A 581 -30.57 -36.51 13.56
CA LYS A 581 -30.59 -36.49 12.10
C LYS A 581 -31.94 -36.97 11.56
N ALA A 582 -32.45 -38.05 12.07
CA ALA A 582 -33.78 -38.55 11.70
C ALA A 582 -34.91 -37.54 11.98
N LYS A 583 -34.89 -36.88 13.16
CA LYS A 583 -35.85 -35.82 13.49
C LYS A 583 -35.75 -34.61 12.57
N LEU A 584 -34.54 -34.19 12.25
CA LEU A 584 -34.30 -33.07 11.35
C LEU A 584 -34.77 -33.36 9.92
N LEU A 585 -34.51 -34.57 9.41
CA LEU A 585 -34.96 -35.00 8.09
C LEU A 585 -36.49 -35.07 8.03
N SER A 586 -37.16 -35.60 9.09
CA SER A 586 -38.64 -35.63 9.17
C SER A 586 -39.22 -34.21 9.16
N LEU A 587 -38.66 -33.31 9.93
CA LEU A 587 -39.11 -31.91 9.99
C LEU A 587 -38.95 -31.20 8.63
N LEU A 588 -37.83 -31.44 7.93
CA LEU A 588 -37.58 -30.89 6.60
C LEU A 588 -38.57 -31.45 5.55
N ASP A 589 -38.86 -32.75 5.62
CA ASP A 589 -39.84 -33.36 4.72
C ASP A 589 -41.27 -32.84 4.94
N GLU A 590 -41.68 -32.65 6.18
CA GLU A 590 -42.97 -32.00 6.53
C GLU A 590 -43.05 -30.58 5.98
N LYS A 591 -42.00 -29.79 6.17
CA LYS A 591 -41.97 -28.40 5.68
C LYS A 591 -42.01 -28.36 4.15
N ILE A 592 -41.23 -29.20 3.46
CA ILE A 592 -41.24 -29.31 1.99
C ILE A 592 -42.64 -29.65 1.47
N LYS A 593 -43.32 -30.61 2.10
CA LYS A 593 -44.72 -30.99 1.73
C LYS A 593 -45.71 -29.86 1.94
N ALA A 594 -45.58 -29.13 3.06
CA ALA A 594 -46.44 -27.98 3.38
C ALA A 594 -46.25 -26.86 2.35
N THR A 595 -45.00 -26.51 2.03
CA THR A 595 -44.65 -25.44 1.08
C THR A 595 -45.09 -25.83 -0.35
N LEU A 596 -44.96 -27.11 -0.76
CA LEU A 596 -45.46 -27.59 -2.04
C LEU A 596 -47.01 -27.49 -2.12
N SER A 597 -47.73 -27.80 -1.04
CA SER A 597 -49.19 -27.67 -1.01
C SER A 597 -49.64 -26.22 -1.15
N LEU A 598 -48.93 -25.27 -0.46
CA LEU A 598 -49.20 -23.86 -0.57
C LEU A 598 -48.97 -23.34 -1.99
N LYS A 599 -47.87 -23.76 -2.61
CA LYS A 599 -47.56 -23.42 -4.01
C LYS A 599 -48.64 -23.92 -4.96
N GLN A 600 -49.03 -25.19 -4.87
CA GLN A 600 -50.05 -25.79 -5.76
C GLN A 600 -51.42 -25.09 -5.63
N ASN A 601 -51.80 -24.67 -4.42
CA ASN A 601 -53.04 -23.93 -4.22
C ASN A 601 -52.98 -22.54 -4.88
N ALA A 602 -51.86 -21.85 -4.72
CA ALA A 602 -51.64 -20.54 -5.35
C ALA A 602 -51.60 -20.66 -6.90
N GLU A 603 -51.02 -21.72 -7.46
CA GLU A 603 -51.02 -21.99 -8.90
C GLU A 603 -52.43 -22.20 -9.46
N LYS A 604 -53.29 -22.87 -8.69
CA LYS A 604 -54.71 -23.09 -9.07
C LYS A 604 -55.50 -21.77 -9.08
N GLU A 605 -55.29 -20.93 -8.09
CA GLU A 605 -55.95 -19.61 -8.02
C GLU A 605 -55.41 -18.67 -9.12
N LYS A 606 -54.11 -18.66 -9.36
CA LYS A 606 -53.52 -17.94 -10.45
C LYS A 606 -54.13 -18.33 -11.81
N ALA A 607 -54.24 -19.64 -12.06
CA ALA A 607 -54.80 -20.19 -13.33
C ALA A 607 -56.28 -19.79 -13.57
N LYS A 608 -57.07 -19.59 -12.52
CA LYS A 608 -58.45 -19.11 -12.64
C LYS A 608 -58.54 -17.62 -13.06
N LEU A 609 -57.62 -16.82 -12.58
CA LEU A 609 -57.58 -15.36 -12.77
C LEU A 609 -56.81 -14.97 -14.06
N GLU A 610 -55.88 -15.80 -14.48
CA GLU A 610 -54.97 -15.56 -15.60
C GLU A 610 -55.70 -15.24 -16.96
N PRO A 611 -56.82 -15.87 -17.36
CA PRO A 611 -57.52 -15.51 -18.57
C PRO A 611 -58.12 -14.10 -18.59
N LYS A 612 -58.53 -13.58 -17.39
CA LYS A 612 -59.06 -12.23 -17.23
C LYS A 612 -57.95 -11.16 -17.35
N ILE A 613 -56.76 -11.48 -16.90
CA ILE A 613 -55.63 -10.56 -16.82
C ILE A 613 -54.79 -10.62 -18.10
N LYS A 614 -54.64 -11.77 -18.76
CA LYS A 614 -53.95 -11.90 -20.04
C LYS A 614 -54.59 -11.13 -21.20
N SER A 615 -55.84 -10.68 -21.07
CA SER A 615 -56.45 -9.79 -22.07
C SER A 615 -55.79 -8.37 -22.06
N SER A 616 -54.90 -8.10 -21.11
CA SER A 616 -54.08 -6.89 -21.05
C SER A 616 -52.60 -7.27 -20.84
N GLU A 617 -51.89 -7.52 -21.89
CA GLU A 617 -50.46 -7.91 -21.89
C GLU A 617 -49.59 -6.90 -21.14
N ALA A 618 -49.89 -5.61 -21.29
CA ALA A 618 -49.17 -4.49 -20.61
C ALA A 618 -49.36 -4.50 -19.08
N LEU A 619 -50.53 -4.89 -18.56
CA LEU A 619 -50.81 -4.92 -17.14
C LEU A 619 -50.09 -6.13 -16.47
N SER A 620 -50.06 -7.27 -17.18
CA SER A 620 -49.30 -8.44 -16.76
C SER A 620 -47.79 -8.15 -16.68
N ASP A 621 -47.24 -7.44 -17.67
CA ASP A 621 -45.81 -7.07 -17.74
C ASP A 621 -45.43 -6.08 -16.58
N LEU A 622 -46.24 -5.07 -16.30
CA LEU A 622 -46.04 -4.17 -15.17
C LEU A 622 -46.06 -4.92 -13.82
N THR A 623 -47.03 -5.85 -13.67
CA THR A 623 -47.14 -6.64 -12.45
C THR A 623 -45.92 -7.52 -12.24
N GLN A 624 -45.42 -8.15 -13.30
CA GLN A 624 -44.24 -8.98 -13.24
C GLN A 624 -42.98 -8.15 -12.91
N LYS A 625 -42.87 -6.96 -13.49
CA LYS A 625 -41.77 -6.01 -13.18
C LYS A 625 -41.81 -5.57 -11.72
N ILE A 626 -42.97 -5.19 -11.19
CA ILE A 626 -43.13 -4.83 -9.77
C ILE A 626 -42.72 -5.99 -8.85
N ALA A 627 -43.17 -7.22 -9.19
CA ALA A 627 -42.83 -8.39 -8.41
C ALA A 627 -41.31 -8.67 -8.40
N ILE A 628 -40.67 -8.54 -9.55
CA ILE A 628 -39.19 -8.69 -9.68
C ILE A 628 -38.47 -7.65 -8.85
N GLU A 629 -38.85 -6.38 -8.96
CA GLU A 629 -38.20 -5.31 -8.22
C GLU A 629 -38.46 -5.40 -6.70
N THR A 630 -39.63 -5.85 -6.30
CA THR A 630 -39.91 -6.15 -4.88
C THR A 630 -38.97 -7.22 -4.30
N LEU A 631 -38.75 -8.28 -5.10
CA LEU A 631 -37.79 -9.31 -4.73
C LEU A 631 -36.33 -8.80 -4.68
N ASN A 632 -35.97 -7.94 -5.61
CA ASN A 632 -34.66 -7.29 -5.61
C ASN A 632 -34.47 -6.43 -4.36
N LYS A 633 -35.48 -5.67 -3.97
CA LYS A 633 -35.49 -4.87 -2.74
C LYS A 633 -35.28 -5.75 -1.50
N GLU A 634 -36.04 -6.82 -1.36
CA GLU A 634 -35.91 -7.74 -0.23
C GLU A 634 -34.52 -8.39 -0.18
N LYS A 635 -33.94 -8.72 -1.35
CA LYS A 635 -32.56 -9.24 -1.44
C LYS A 635 -31.56 -8.23 -0.94
N VAL A 636 -31.67 -6.97 -1.39
CA VAL A 636 -30.75 -5.89 -1.00
C VAL A 636 -30.86 -5.63 0.51
N GLU A 637 -32.07 -5.58 1.06
CA GLU A 637 -32.27 -5.40 2.51
C GLU A 637 -31.66 -6.53 3.35
N LYS A 638 -31.74 -7.77 2.86
CA LYS A 638 -31.07 -8.93 3.49
C LYS A 638 -29.56 -8.82 3.41
N ILE A 639 -29.03 -8.47 2.24
CA ILE A 639 -27.60 -8.26 2.05
C ILE A 639 -27.10 -7.12 2.97
N ASP A 640 -27.84 -6.03 3.11
CA ASP A 640 -27.49 -4.94 4.02
C ASP A 640 -27.44 -5.39 5.49
N ALA A 641 -28.37 -6.23 5.90
CA ALA A 641 -28.37 -6.80 7.25
C ALA A 641 -27.14 -7.74 7.45
N GLU A 642 -26.82 -8.55 6.45
CA GLU A 642 -25.64 -9.42 6.49
C GLU A 642 -24.33 -8.60 6.48
N ILE A 643 -24.22 -7.59 5.64
CA ILE A 643 -23.08 -6.66 5.64
C ILE A 643 -22.87 -6.05 7.02
N LYS A 644 -23.93 -5.55 7.64
CA LYS A 644 -23.86 -4.99 8.98
C LYS A 644 -23.34 -6.00 10.00
N LYS A 645 -23.88 -7.22 9.97
CA LYS A 645 -23.44 -8.31 10.85
C LYS A 645 -21.96 -8.67 10.64
N GLU A 646 -21.52 -8.75 9.39
CA GLU A 646 -20.11 -9.04 9.09
C GLU A 646 -19.19 -7.88 9.52
N PHE A 647 -19.62 -6.62 9.42
CA PHE A 647 -18.87 -5.49 9.98
C PHE A 647 -18.75 -5.56 11.51
N ASP A 648 -19.82 -5.92 12.22
CA ASP A 648 -19.76 -6.09 13.67
C ASP A 648 -18.77 -7.20 14.05
N LEU A 649 -18.74 -8.32 13.30
CA LEU A 649 -17.76 -9.38 13.47
C LEU A 649 -16.35 -8.89 13.17
N TYR A 650 -16.16 -8.13 12.07
CA TYR A 650 -14.88 -7.55 11.69
C TYR A 650 -14.29 -6.67 12.79
N TYR A 651 -15.09 -5.76 13.34
CA TYR A 651 -14.65 -4.90 14.44
C TYR A 651 -14.39 -5.69 15.73
N GLY A 652 -15.17 -6.72 15.99
CA GLY A 652 -14.96 -7.62 17.12
C GLY A 652 -13.61 -8.34 17.03
N VAL A 653 -13.30 -8.95 15.90
CA VAL A 653 -12.01 -9.63 15.66
C VAL A 653 -10.84 -8.63 15.65
N LYS A 654 -11.02 -7.45 15.05
CA LYS A 654 -10.02 -6.37 15.06
C LYS A 654 -9.65 -5.96 16.48
N ASN A 655 -10.64 -5.76 17.35
CA ASN A 655 -10.37 -5.41 18.75
C ASN A 655 -9.64 -6.54 19.47
N GLN A 656 -10.02 -7.80 19.24
CA GLN A 656 -9.30 -8.95 19.79
C GLN A 656 -7.84 -9.03 19.31
N ILE A 657 -7.56 -8.64 18.06
CA ILE A 657 -6.19 -8.54 17.55
C ILE A 657 -5.42 -7.47 18.32
N LEU A 658 -6.01 -6.28 18.50
CA LEU A 658 -5.39 -5.20 19.27
C LEU A 658 -5.09 -5.60 20.70
N ASP A 659 -6.05 -6.26 21.39
CA ASP A 659 -5.86 -6.79 22.74
C ASP A 659 -4.74 -7.85 22.79
N SER A 660 -4.67 -8.72 21.78
CA SER A 660 -3.60 -9.73 21.69
C SER A 660 -2.23 -9.09 21.48
N ILE A 661 -2.14 -8.02 20.67
CA ILE A 661 -0.90 -7.24 20.47
C ILE A 661 -0.49 -6.54 21.77
N GLU A 662 -1.44 -5.98 22.49
CA GLU A 662 -1.14 -5.32 23.76
C GLU A 662 -0.68 -6.31 24.83
N ASN A 663 -1.28 -7.49 24.92
CA ASN A 663 -0.83 -8.56 25.80
C ASN A 663 0.54 -9.08 25.39
N PHE A 664 0.81 -9.21 24.09
CA PHE A 664 2.12 -9.54 23.56
C PHE A 664 3.18 -8.52 24.00
N LYS A 665 2.88 -7.22 23.86
CA LYS A 665 3.74 -6.13 24.31
C LYS A 665 3.99 -6.19 25.81
N LYS A 666 2.95 -6.41 26.63
CA LYS A 666 3.07 -6.55 28.09
C LYS A 666 3.98 -7.70 28.47
N THR A 667 3.90 -8.83 27.75
CA THR A 667 4.76 -10.01 28.03
C THR A 667 6.24 -9.65 27.84
N TYR A 668 6.59 -8.91 26.77
CA TYR A 668 7.97 -8.46 26.58
C TYR A 668 8.38 -7.39 27.61
N GLN A 669 7.47 -6.48 27.96
CA GLN A 669 7.75 -5.46 28.97
C GLN A 669 8.06 -6.11 30.33
N THR A 670 7.20 -7.03 30.76
CA THR A 670 7.43 -7.78 32.00
C THR A 670 8.77 -8.52 32.00
N TYR A 671 9.13 -9.10 30.84
CA TYR A 671 10.45 -9.75 30.70
C TYR A 671 11.58 -8.73 30.82
N ALA A 672 11.48 -7.62 30.12
CA ALA A 672 12.49 -6.56 30.18
C ALA A 672 12.66 -6.01 31.61
N ASP A 673 11.54 -5.82 32.31
CA ASP A 673 11.54 -5.35 33.69
C ASP A 673 12.26 -6.35 34.62
N ILE A 674 11.95 -7.63 34.53
CA ILE A 674 12.59 -8.70 35.31
C ILE A 674 14.09 -8.81 34.99
N VAL A 675 14.46 -8.75 33.69
CA VAL A 675 15.87 -8.79 33.28
C VAL A 675 16.63 -7.57 33.80
N ASN A 676 16.01 -6.38 33.73
CA ASN A 676 16.61 -5.15 34.24
C ASN A 676 16.77 -5.19 35.77
N GLU A 677 15.76 -5.66 36.49
CA GLU A 677 15.85 -5.84 37.96
C GLU A 677 16.97 -6.80 38.33
N ASN A 678 17.13 -7.91 37.61
CA ASN A 678 18.20 -8.90 37.87
C ASN A 678 19.59 -8.34 37.53
N ILE A 679 19.72 -7.58 36.42
CA ILE A 679 20.98 -6.91 36.05
C ILE A 679 21.38 -5.86 37.11
N ILE A 680 20.43 -5.10 37.63
CA ILE A 680 20.68 -4.08 38.67
C ILE A 680 21.07 -4.79 39.99
N ALA A 681 20.44 -5.90 40.33
CA ALA A 681 20.76 -6.65 41.54
C ALA A 681 22.16 -7.31 41.51
N GLU A 682 22.66 -7.64 40.31
CA GLU A 682 24.02 -8.20 40.15
C GLU A 682 25.12 -7.12 40.05
N THR A 683 24.74 -5.86 39.82
CA THR A 683 25.67 -4.72 39.73
C THR A 683 25.76 -3.88 41.00
N CYS A 684 24.92 -4.14 42.00
CA CYS A 684 25.01 -3.59 43.37
C CYS A 684 25.62 -4.57 44.33
#